data_a6b63aaf5d32b51430d1079022f1376a
#
_entry.id   a6b63aaf5d32b51430d1079022f1376a
#
_cell.length_a   1.000
_cell.length_b   1.000
_cell.length_c   1.000
_cell.angle_alpha   90.00
_cell.angle_beta   90.00
_cell.angle_gamma   90.00
#
_symmetry.space_group_name_H-M   'P 1'
#
loop_
_entity.id
_entity.type
_entity.pdbx_description
1 polymer ?
#
loop_
_entity_poly.entity_id
_entity_poly.type
_entity_poly.pdbx_seq_one_letter_code
_entity_poly.pdbx_strand_id
1 'polypeptide(L)'
;MSLPSPHLDDRRFEDLVDDAMRFIQRRCPEWTDHNVSDPGVALVEAFAQMVDQLSYRVNRIPEKVQLGFLELLGVQLTAPQAATTELTFSLSAPRPAAVVIDAGTEVASVRTGATPARVFTVDRELTIVPTSLVHIGSTGAGMPPELVTERFLSGEPVTCFSTPPVPGDALLVGLDNAAPRCTVTLRVDCRMDGVGVDPRRPPRVWEAWCGDGWVSCEVESDATGGLNRPGDIVLHLPDGHTASLLGRRKAGWLRCRIVEAGPGQPPYSSSPKVSSLEVYTVGGTTGAVEGEGIPRDELGVSDGTPGQTFTVHRTPVVAGSLRAVAVETPAGRRVWKAVPSFAESGPRDRHITVDEVSGTIRFGPAVRQPDGTVRQYGAVPEIGARVTAGGYRRGGGRSGNVAASTLTVLRTPIALVSRVENRIPASGGVDVESVDGLKQRAGHWLRTQDRAVTAKDYESITAAACRDAGRVECVAEPESSERAGLVRVLLVPRVRDVREEDSWRELVPSEQMLATAARAVEAARPLGVLVSVSGPAYQGVTVVAEVEAAKGADRAEVKERVLRSLYECLSPLPAAAGSDSGAGSRSGWPLGRALRLSDLYAVAARCEDVESVVKLEMYPADIGTGERMPASDRIDIGPATLFLSFRHQVAVKDAR
;
A
#
# COMPACT_ATOMS: atom_id res chain seq x y z
N MET A 1 -18.62 9.22 11.85
CA MET A 1 -19.64 10.29 11.86
C MET A 1 -18.96 11.53 11.34
N SER A 2 -19.43 12.12 10.24
CA SER A 2 -18.98 13.43 9.79
C SER A 2 -19.32 14.50 10.83
N LEU A 3 -18.55 15.57 10.88
CA LEU A 3 -18.92 16.73 11.70
C LEU A 3 -20.27 17.26 11.19
N PRO A 4 -21.29 17.42 12.06
CA PRO A 4 -22.57 17.97 11.65
C PRO A 4 -22.36 19.43 11.21
N SER A 5 -23.06 19.84 10.15
CA SER A 5 -23.10 21.25 9.78
C SER A 5 -23.90 22.00 10.86
N PRO A 6 -23.32 23.00 11.53
CA PRO A 6 -24.06 23.74 12.55
C PRO A 6 -25.16 24.57 11.89
N HIS A 7 -26.37 24.52 12.45
CA HIS A 7 -27.41 25.50 12.13
C HIS A 7 -27.14 26.78 12.94
N LEU A 8 -26.94 27.86 12.26
CA LEU A 8 -26.64 29.17 12.89
C LEU A 8 -27.92 29.91 13.27
N ASP A 9 -29.01 29.67 12.55
CA ASP A 9 -30.35 30.20 12.82
C ASP A 9 -31.38 29.09 12.57
N ASP A 10 -32.08 28.68 13.61
CA ASP A 10 -33.06 27.58 13.58
C ASP A 10 -34.50 28.10 13.28
N ARG A 11 -34.72 29.40 13.18
CA ARG A 11 -36.02 29.99 12.88
C ARG A 11 -36.45 29.64 11.47
N ARG A 12 -37.71 29.20 11.36
CA ARG A 12 -38.38 28.86 10.10
C ARG A 12 -39.33 29.98 9.70
N PHE A 13 -39.83 29.89 8.49
CA PHE A 13 -40.82 30.84 7.95
C PHE A 13 -41.97 31.15 8.94
N GLU A 14 -42.57 30.09 9.53
CA GLU A 14 -43.68 30.23 10.50
C GLU A 14 -43.26 31.01 11.76
N ASP A 15 -42.06 30.74 12.31
CA ASP A 15 -41.55 31.43 13.48
C ASP A 15 -41.31 32.92 13.19
N LEU A 16 -40.82 33.24 11.97
CA LEU A 16 -40.58 34.61 11.54
C LEU A 16 -41.89 35.39 11.37
N VAL A 17 -42.92 34.75 10.81
CA VAL A 17 -44.27 35.34 10.69
C VAL A 17 -44.86 35.58 12.08
N ASP A 18 -44.81 34.60 12.98
CA ASP A 18 -45.30 34.70 14.34
C ASP A 18 -44.60 35.83 15.15
N ASP A 19 -43.31 35.91 15.04
CA ASP A 19 -42.52 36.96 15.69
C ASP A 19 -42.89 38.36 15.17
N ALA A 20 -43.03 38.50 13.84
CA ALA A 20 -43.44 39.75 13.21
C ALA A 20 -44.83 40.13 13.63
N MET A 21 -45.79 39.20 13.64
CA MET A 21 -47.17 39.45 14.07
C MET A 21 -47.22 39.86 15.54
N ARG A 22 -46.51 39.17 16.45
CA ARG A 22 -46.41 39.54 17.87
C ARG A 22 -45.78 40.94 18.04
N PHE A 23 -44.79 41.31 17.23
CA PHE A 23 -44.22 42.64 17.27
C PHE A 23 -45.24 43.73 16.82
N ILE A 24 -45.95 43.47 15.71
CA ILE A 24 -46.95 44.39 15.15
C ILE A 24 -48.11 44.62 16.13
N GLN A 25 -48.64 43.58 16.73
CA GLN A 25 -49.72 43.65 17.75
C GLN A 25 -49.38 44.61 18.92
N ARG A 26 -48.10 44.69 19.30
CA ARG A 26 -47.64 45.59 20.36
C ARG A 26 -47.43 47.02 19.89
N ARG A 27 -47.15 47.25 18.60
CA ARG A 27 -46.81 48.53 18.03
C ARG A 27 -47.95 49.23 17.32
N CYS A 28 -48.87 48.46 16.76
CA CYS A 28 -50.04 48.89 15.99
C CYS A 28 -51.28 48.17 16.47
N PRO A 29 -51.77 48.40 17.70
CA PRO A 29 -52.89 47.69 18.25
C PRO A 29 -54.22 47.99 17.50
N GLU A 30 -54.25 49.02 16.66
CA GLU A 30 -55.37 49.35 15.81
C GLU A 30 -55.55 48.40 14.60
N TRP A 31 -54.49 47.69 14.20
CA TRP A 31 -54.59 46.68 13.15
C TRP A 31 -55.06 45.35 13.74
N THR A 32 -56.38 45.11 13.56
CA THR A 32 -57.09 43.96 14.15
C THR A 32 -57.40 42.84 13.14
N ASP A 33 -57.29 43.14 11.83
CA ASP A 33 -57.51 42.15 10.78
C ASP A 33 -56.24 41.42 10.44
N HIS A 34 -56.11 40.19 10.89
CA HIS A 34 -54.99 39.29 10.63
C HIS A 34 -55.36 38.15 9.66
N ASN A 35 -56.36 38.39 8.80
CA ASN A 35 -56.76 37.39 7.82
C ASN A 35 -55.72 37.25 6.71
N VAL A 36 -55.56 36.04 6.18
CA VAL A 36 -54.63 35.72 5.08
C VAL A 36 -54.83 36.58 3.82
N SER A 37 -56.06 37.15 3.65
CA SER A 37 -56.39 38.07 2.57
C SER A 37 -55.96 39.50 2.81
N ASP A 38 -55.50 39.88 4.01
CA ASP A 38 -55.06 41.23 4.33
C ASP A 38 -53.72 41.54 3.65
N PRO A 39 -53.62 42.69 2.95
CA PRO A 39 -52.35 43.07 2.29
C PRO A 39 -51.18 43.24 3.27
N GLY A 40 -51.42 43.63 4.52
CA GLY A 40 -50.41 43.75 5.57
C GLY A 40 -49.85 42.36 5.96
N VAL A 41 -50.72 41.35 6.10
CA VAL A 41 -50.29 39.96 6.36
C VAL A 41 -49.45 39.44 5.19
N ALA A 42 -49.91 39.67 3.95
CA ALA A 42 -49.14 39.27 2.75
C ALA A 42 -47.75 39.92 2.68
N LEU A 43 -47.58 41.18 3.12
CA LEU A 43 -46.27 41.84 3.20
C LEU A 43 -45.39 41.25 4.29
N VAL A 44 -45.96 40.89 5.47
CA VAL A 44 -45.22 40.20 6.54
C VAL A 44 -44.73 38.81 6.07
N GLU A 45 -45.60 38.04 5.43
CA GLU A 45 -45.23 36.74 4.87
C GLU A 45 -44.15 36.85 3.77
N ALA A 46 -44.28 37.84 2.86
CA ALA A 46 -43.27 38.08 1.85
C ALA A 46 -41.90 38.44 2.45
N PHE A 47 -41.90 39.26 3.50
CA PHE A 47 -40.67 39.58 4.22
C PHE A 47 -40.10 38.40 4.99
N ALA A 48 -40.95 37.62 5.68
CA ALA A 48 -40.55 36.42 6.36
C ALA A 48 -39.95 35.39 5.37
N GLN A 49 -40.52 35.23 4.16
CA GLN A 49 -39.98 34.39 3.10
C GLN A 49 -38.58 34.82 2.63
N MET A 50 -38.37 36.17 2.51
CA MET A 50 -37.04 36.69 2.16
C MET A 50 -36.02 36.43 3.26
N VAL A 51 -36.41 36.60 4.54
CA VAL A 51 -35.55 36.32 5.70
C VAL A 51 -35.24 34.81 5.79
N ASP A 52 -36.22 33.93 5.59
CA ASP A 52 -36.02 32.49 5.57
C ASP A 52 -35.02 32.05 4.48
N GLN A 53 -35.10 32.67 3.28
CA GLN A 53 -34.12 32.44 2.23
C GLN A 53 -32.71 32.92 2.62
N LEU A 54 -32.58 33.99 3.36
CA LEU A 54 -31.31 34.47 3.88
C LEU A 54 -30.76 33.53 4.95
N SER A 55 -31.60 33.09 5.89
CA SER A 55 -31.25 32.09 6.92
C SER A 55 -30.80 30.81 6.31
N TYR A 56 -31.50 30.33 5.26
CA TYR A 56 -31.06 29.15 4.48
C TYR A 56 -29.66 29.34 3.90
N ARG A 57 -29.31 30.52 3.34
CA ARG A 57 -27.96 30.79 2.83
C ARG A 57 -26.92 30.89 3.95
N VAL A 58 -27.27 31.48 5.09
CA VAL A 58 -26.37 31.56 6.26
C VAL A 58 -26.07 30.20 6.84
N ASN A 59 -27.09 29.30 6.91
CA ASN A 59 -26.94 27.96 7.41
C ASN A 59 -26.13 27.04 6.43
N ARG A 60 -26.00 27.45 5.18
CA ARG A 60 -25.21 26.75 4.18
C ARG A 60 -23.78 27.27 4.16
N ILE A 61 -22.99 26.87 5.17
CA ILE A 61 -21.59 27.27 5.28
C ILE A 61 -20.82 26.76 4.05
N PRO A 62 -20.17 27.63 3.26
CA PRO A 62 -19.36 27.22 2.12
C PRO A 62 -18.21 26.28 2.54
N GLU A 63 -17.92 25.29 1.73
CA GLU A 63 -16.82 24.33 2.01
C GLU A 63 -15.48 25.03 2.30
N LYS A 64 -15.20 26.14 1.60
CA LYS A 64 -14.00 26.93 1.83
C LYS A 64 -13.89 27.48 3.25
N VAL A 65 -15.02 27.87 3.86
CA VAL A 65 -15.06 28.37 5.26
C VAL A 65 -14.87 27.20 6.23
N GLN A 66 -15.48 26.05 5.95
CA GLN A 66 -15.28 24.83 6.76
C GLN A 66 -13.82 24.38 6.74
N LEU A 67 -13.18 24.39 5.57
CA LEU A 67 -11.75 24.10 5.42
C LEU A 67 -10.90 25.10 6.23
N GLY A 68 -11.19 26.40 6.16
CA GLY A 68 -10.49 27.41 6.94
C GLY A 68 -10.59 27.19 8.45
N PHE A 69 -11.75 26.77 8.96
CA PHE A 69 -11.88 26.41 10.38
C PHE A 69 -11.07 25.16 10.75
N LEU A 70 -11.05 24.14 9.89
CA LEU A 70 -10.24 22.93 10.13
C LEU A 70 -8.74 23.24 10.10
N GLU A 71 -8.30 24.12 9.18
CA GLU A 71 -6.92 24.61 9.13
C GLU A 71 -6.52 25.36 10.42
N LEU A 72 -7.41 26.17 10.98
CA LEU A 72 -7.17 26.85 12.28
C LEU A 72 -7.00 25.84 13.43
N LEU A 73 -7.64 24.67 13.35
CA LEU A 73 -7.49 23.58 14.29
C LEU A 73 -6.24 22.72 14.01
N GLY A 74 -5.47 23.03 12.96
CA GLY A 74 -4.30 22.27 12.54
C GLY A 74 -4.61 21.03 11.68
N VAL A 75 -5.86 20.86 11.24
CA VAL A 75 -6.28 19.72 10.39
C VAL A 75 -6.35 20.17 8.95
N GLN A 76 -5.42 19.71 8.12
CA GLN A 76 -5.30 20.03 6.70
C GLN A 76 -5.65 18.83 5.83
N LEU A 77 -5.99 19.08 4.56
CA LEU A 77 -6.14 18.04 3.55
C LEU A 77 -4.84 17.25 3.41
N THR A 78 -4.95 15.94 3.39
CA THR A 78 -3.78 15.08 3.17
C THR A 78 -3.43 15.07 1.69
N ALA A 79 -2.16 15.34 1.39
CA ALA A 79 -1.62 15.32 0.04
C ALA A 79 -1.72 13.93 -0.62
N PRO A 80 -1.65 13.84 -1.95
CA PRO A 80 -1.62 12.56 -2.63
C PRO A 80 -0.35 11.80 -2.26
N GLN A 81 -0.49 10.48 -2.08
CA GLN A 81 0.66 9.60 -1.87
C GLN A 81 1.12 9.04 -3.20
N ALA A 82 2.43 8.95 -3.39
CA ALA A 82 3.03 8.33 -4.55
C ALA A 82 3.05 6.81 -4.40
N ALA A 83 2.81 6.10 -5.50
CA ALA A 83 3.00 4.65 -5.55
C ALA A 83 4.48 4.30 -5.47
N THR A 84 4.79 3.14 -4.89
CA THR A 84 6.15 2.60 -4.78
C THR A 84 6.20 1.21 -5.39
N THR A 85 7.33 0.84 -5.95
CA THR A 85 7.61 -0.49 -6.47
C THR A 85 9.12 -0.75 -6.46
N GLU A 86 9.49 -1.97 -6.81
CA GLU A 86 10.88 -2.33 -7.09
C GLU A 86 11.10 -2.43 -8.60
N LEU A 87 12.21 -1.86 -9.07
CA LEU A 87 12.67 -1.94 -10.45
C LEU A 87 13.87 -2.85 -10.56
N THR A 88 13.77 -3.85 -11.42
CA THR A 88 14.86 -4.76 -11.75
C THR A 88 15.49 -4.32 -13.07
N PHE A 89 16.79 -4.04 -13.04
CA PHE A 89 17.61 -3.69 -14.19
C PHE A 89 18.41 -4.91 -14.63
N SER A 90 18.23 -5.35 -15.88
CA SER A 90 18.93 -6.49 -16.44
C SER A 90 20.07 -6.01 -17.36
N LEU A 91 21.24 -6.57 -17.20
CA LEU A 91 22.40 -6.29 -18.05
C LEU A 91 22.31 -7.06 -19.37
N SER A 92 22.89 -6.50 -20.43
CA SER A 92 22.97 -7.18 -21.75
C SER A 92 23.88 -8.41 -21.75
N ALA A 93 24.85 -8.45 -20.85
CA ALA A 93 25.76 -9.57 -20.59
C ALA A 93 26.46 -9.38 -19.24
N PRO A 94 26.98 -10.44 -18.60
CA PRO A 94 27.83 -10.30 -17.42
C PRO A 94 29.02 -9.36 -17.67
N ARG A 95 29.39 -8.55 -16.68
CA ARG A 95 30.43 -7.52 -16.80
C ARG A 95 31.55 -7.74 -15.80
N PRO A 96 32.83 -7.43 -16.17
CA PRO A 96 33.93 -7.51 -15.24
C PRO A 96 34.02 -6.33 -14.27
N ALA A 97 33.33 -5.22 -14.56
CA ALA A 97 33.30 -4.01 -13.73
C ALA A 97 31.86 -3.74 -13.24
N ALA A 98 31.75 -3.08 -12.10
CA ALA A 98 30.47 -2.68 -11.53
C ALA A 98 29.73 -1.70 -12.46
N VAL A 99 28.41 -1.86 -12.53
CA VAL A 99 27.50 -0.96 -13.23
C VAL A 99 26.67 -0.20 -12.20
N VAL A 100 26.68 1.13 -12.27
CA VAL A 100 25.97 1.99 -11.33
C VAL A 100 24.72 2.54 -11.99
N ILE A 101 23.60 2.43 -11.30
CA ILE A 101 22.33 3.07 -11.63
C ILE A 101 22.12 4.19 -10.61
N ASP A 102 22.16 5.43 -11.06
CA ASP A 102 22.06 6.59 -10.19
C ASP A 102 20.67 6.75 -9.57
N ALA A 103 20.63 7.22 -8.34
CA ALA A 103 19.39 7.74 -7.75
C ALA A 103 18.86 8.89 -8.63
N GLY A 104 17.53 8.92 -8.82
CA GLY A 104 16.92 9.88 -9.73
C GLY A 104 16.74 9.37 -11.17
N THR A 105 17.24 8.18 -11.50
CA THR A 105 16.98 7.53 -12.80
C THR A 105 15.47 7.34 -13.00
N GLU A 106 14.98 7.76 -14.17
CA GLU A 106 13.56 7.69 -14.49
C GLU A 106 13.22 6.52 -15.41
N VAL A 107 12.20 5.75 -14.98
CA VAL A 107 11.60 4.65 -15.74
C VAL A 107 10.11 4.94 -15.95
N ALA A 108 9.58 4.64 -17.11
CA ALA A 108 8.19 4.94 -17.43
C ALA A 108 7.44 3.70 -17.93
N SER A 109 6.11 3.76 -17.79
CA SER A 109 5.23 2.84 -18.50
C SER A 109 5.10 3.24 -19.97
N VAL A 110 4.70 2.29 -20.81
CA VAL A 110 4.38 2.58 -22.22
C VAL A 110 3.17 3.50 -22.28
N ARG A 111 3.27 4.58 -23.04
CA ARG A 111 2.12 5.46 -23.32
C ARG A 111 1.16 4.76 -24.27
N THR A 112 -0.11 4.69 -23.87
CA THR A 112 -1.20 4.23 -24.76
C THR A 112 -2.09 5.43 -25.15
N GLY A 113 -2.93 5.26 -26.16
CA GLY A 113 -3.86 6.34 -26.56
C GLY A 113 -4.83 6.76 -25.45
N ALA A 114 -5.14 5.87 -24.51
CA ALA A 114 -6.08 6.10 -23.41
C ALA A 114 -5.41 6.53 -22.10
N THR A 115 -4.13 6.16 -21.88
CA THR A 115 -3.43 6.41 -20.61
C THR A 115 -2.09 7.09 -20.82
N PRO A 116 -1.80 8.22 -20.12
CA PRO A 116 -0.49 8.84 -20.14
C PRO A 116 0.56 7.92 -19.49
N ALA A 117 1.80 8.02 -19.96
CA ALA A 117 2.92 7.31 -19.34
C ALA A 117 3.07 7.70 -17.87
N ARG A 118 3.26 6.72 -16.99
CA ARG A 118 3.57 6.92 -15.58
C ARG A 118 5.06 6.83 -15.38
N VAL A 119 5.62 7.80 -14.68
CA VAL A 119 7.05 7.92 -14.45
C VAL A 119 7.35 7.53 -13.02
N PHE A 120 8.35 6.67 -12.85
CA PHE A 120 8.90 6.27 -11.55
C PHE A 120 10.37 6.68 -11.52
N THR A 121 10.78 7.19 -10.37
CA THR A 121 12.14 7.66 -10.14
C THR A 121 12.79 6.74 -9.12
N VAL A 122 13.97 6.23 -9.43
CA VAL A 122 14.80 5.42 -8.52
C VAL A 122 15.11 6.25 -7.27
N ASP A 123 14.86 5.68 -6.09
CA ASP A 123 14.97 6.38 -4.81
C ASP A 123 16.40 6.38 -4.24
N ARG A 124 17.19 5.35 -4.54
CA ARG A 124 18.57 5.18 -4.08
C ARG A 124 19.44 4.53 -5.16
N GLU A 125 20.71 4.88 -5.18
CA GLU A 125 21.69 4.30 -6.06
C GLU A 125 21.74 2.77 -5.95
N LEU A 126 21.85 2.10 -7.10
CA LEU A 126 22.07 0.66 -7.20
C LEU A 126 23.41 0.40 -7.86
N THR A 127 24.30 -0.26 -7.16
CA THR A 127 25.56 -0.75 -7.71
C THR A 127 25.43 -2.25 -8.03
N ILE A 128 25.43 -2.60 -9.30
CA ILE A 128 25.43 -3.99 -9.78
C ILE A 128 26.87 -4.48 -9.77
N VAL A 129 27.22 -5.29 -8.78
CA VAL A 129 28.60 -5.76 -8.53
C VAL A 129 28.83 -7.05 -9.32
N PRO A 130 29.95 -7.17 -10.08
CA PRO A 130 30.31 -8.43 -10.70
C PRO A 130 30.64 -9.49 -9.65
N THR A 131 30.21 -10.73 -9.88
CA THR A 131 30.49 -11.85 -9.00
C THR A 131 30.94 -13.08 -9.77
N SER A 132 31.79 -13.86 -9.13
CA SER A 132 32.24 -15.16 -9.63
C SER A 132 32.34 -16.18 -8.48
N LEU A 133 32.33 -17.46 -8.81
CA LEU A 133 32.53 -18.53 -7.85
C LEU A 133 33.97 -18.58 -7.37
N VAL A 134 34.21 -18.52 -6.07
CA VAL A 134 35.55 -18.69 -5.46
C VAL A 134 35.62 -19.86 -4.50
N HIS A 135 34.49 -20.23 -3.88
CA HIS A 135 34.41 -21.35 -2.96
C HIS A 135 33.15 -22.17 -3.17
N ILE A 136 33.27 -23.47 -3.02
CA ILE A 136 32.15 -24.42 -3.00
C ILE A 136 32.38 -25.46 -1.90
N GLY A 137 31.29 -25.89 -1.28
CA GLY A 137 31.33 -26.90 -0.25
C GLY A 137 29.96 -27.37 0.15
N SER A 138 29.91 -28.20 1.17
CA SER A 138 28.63 -28.66 1.76
C SER A 138 28.70 -28.67 3.28
N THR A 139 27.54 -28.71 3.92
CA THR A 139 27.43 -28.87 5.37
C THR A 139 26.24 -29.79 5.65
N GLY A 140 26.45 -30.77 6.52
CA GLY A 140 25.36 -31.55 7.12
C GLY A 140 24.65 -30.77 8.22
N ALA A 141 23.45 -31.19 8.58
CA ALA A 141 22.67 -30.59 9.66
C ALA A 141 23.47 -30.58 10.99
N GLY A 142 23.79 -29.37 11.48
CA GLY A 142 24.59 -29.20 12.70
C GLY A 142 26.10 -29.54 12.59
N MET A 143 26.59 -29.84 11.39
CA MET A 143 28.00 -30.13 11.15
C MET A 143 28.77 -28.88 10.69
N PRO A 144 30.06 -28.77 10.94
CA PRO A 144 30.89 -27.69 10.39
C PRO A 144 30.95 -27.79 8.85
N PRO A 145 31.09 -26.66 8.14
CA PRO A 145 31.16 -26.66 6.68
C PRO A 145 32.45 -27.31 6.17
N GLU A 146 32.31 -28.19 5.17
CA GLU A 146 33.41 -28.76 4.42
C GLU A 146 33.56 -28.08 3.07
N LEU A 147 34.65 -27.34 2.86
CA LEU A 147 34.94 -26.68 1.59
C LEU A 147 35.80 -27.61 0.72
N VAL A 148 35.31 -27.89 -0.48
CA VAL A 148 35.93 -28.81 -1.44
C VAL A 148 36.37 -28.13 -2.73
N THR A 149 36.61 -26.82 -2.68
CA THR A 149 36.86 -25.97 -3.84
C THR A 149 37.99 -26.49 -4.74
N GLU A 150 39.12 -26.92 -4.17
CA GLU A 150 40.28 -27.39 -4.96
C GLU A 150 39.95 -28.68 -5.72
N ARG A 151 39.25 -29.61 -5.08
CA ARG A 151 38.81 -30.88 -5.70
C ARG A 151 37.79 -30.62 -6.80
N PHE A 152 36.85 -29.69 -6.55
CA PHE A 152 35.85 -29.29 -7.54
C PHE A 152 36.49 -28.65 -8.78
N LEU A 153 37.46 -27.77 -8.61
CA LEU A 153 38.19 -27.14 -9.73
C LEU A 153 39.07 -28.11 -10.50
N SER A 154 39.46 -29.28 -9.88
CA SER A 154 40.16 -30.35 -10.56
C SER A 154 39.23 -31.32 -11.31
N GLY A 155 37.89 -31.06 -11.28
CA GLY A 155 36.89 -31.85 -12.02
C GLY A 155 36.18 -32.92 -11.20
N GLU A 156 36.39 -32.98 -9.87
CA GLU A 156 35.64 -33.87 -9.00
C GLU A 156 34.24 -33.30 -8.70
N PRO A 157 33.16 -34.07 -8.93
CA PRO A 157 31.82 -33.58 -8.62
C PRO A 157 31.60 -33.41 -7.11
N VAL A 158 30.89 -32.33 -6.71
CA VAL A 158 30.49 -32.09 -5.31
C VAL A 158 29.15 -32.75 -5.03
N THR A 159 29.07 -33.54 -3.95
CA THR A 159 27.84 -34.05 -3.39
C THR A 159 27.21 -32.93 -2.54
N CYS A 160 25.99 -32.51 -2.91
CA CYS A 160 25.37 -31.31 -2.32
C CYS A 160 24.96 -31.46 -0.85
N PHE A 161 24.49 -32.66 -0.48
CA PHE A 161 23.89 -33.00 0.81
C PHE A 161 24.47 -34.29 1.37
N SER A 162 24.14 -34.62 2.61
CA SER A 162 24.52 -35.90 3.21
C SER A 162 23.88 -37.10 2.48
N THR A 163 24.28 -38.32 2.85
CA THR A 163 23.71 -39.54 2.30
C THR A 163 23.24 -40.45 3.45
N PRO A 164 21.92 -40.59 3.67
CA PRO A 164 20.79 -39.93 2.96
C PRO A 164 20.66 -38.45 3.29
N PRO A 165 20.05 -37.61 2.38
CA PRO A 165 19.82 -36.21 2.63
C PRO A 165 18.82 -35.98 3.76
N VAL A 166 19.11 -34.99 4.64
CA VAL A 166 18.24 -34.66 5.76
C VAL A 166 17.94 -33.16 5.80
N PRO A 167 16.81 -32.75 6.37
CA PRO A 167 16.53 -31.32 6.59
C PRO A 167 17.65 -30.64 7.37
N GLY A 168 18.10 -29.47 6.87
CA GLY A 168 19.23 -28.72 7.43
C GLY A 168 20.54 -28.91 6.69
N ASP A 169 20.69 -29.95 5.84
CA ASP A 169 21.83 -30.07 4.92
C ASP A 169 21.87 -28.92 3.93
N ALA A 170 23.05 -28.45 3.56
CA ALA A 170 23.17 -27.35 2.61
C ALA A 170 24.39 -27.44 1.71
N LEU A 171 24.19 -27.11 0.43
CA LEU A 171 25.25 -26.77 -0.52
C LEU A 171 25.67 -25.32 -0.26
N LEU A 172 26.96 -25.05 -0.14
CA LEU A 172 27.55 -23.74 0.10
C LEU A 172 28.22 -23.22 -1.19
N VAL A 173 27.92 -21.97 -1.52
CA VAL A 173 28.47 -21.27 -2.69
C VAL A 173 29.08 -19.95 -2.21
N GLY A 174 30.38 -19.78 -2.35
CA GLY A 174 31.11 -18.55 -1.97
C GLY A 174 31.43 -17.71 -3.21
N LEU A 175 30.99 -16.46 -3.16
CA LEU A 175 31.22 -15.45 -4.19
C LEU A 175 32.46 -14.59 -3.83
N ASP A 176 33.21 -14.16 -4.85
CA ASP A 176 34.38 -13.26 -4.68
C ASP A 176 33.98 -11.91 -4.05
N ASN A 177 32.78 -11.41 -4.37
CA ASN A 177 32.23 -10.17 -3.84
C ASN A 177 30.88 -10.39 -3.17
N ALA A 178 30.58 -9.58 -2.17
CA ALA A 178 29.22 -9.39 -1.72
C ALA A 178 28.45 -8.59 -2.80
N ALA A 179 27.25 -9.02 -3.12
CA ALA A 179 26.43 -8.43 -4.19
C ALA A 179 25.02 -8.11 -3.66
N PRO A 180 24.87 -7.14 -2.73
CA PRO A 180 23.56 -6.78 -2.19
C PRO A 180 22.65 -6.27 -3.32
N ARG A 181 21.38 -6.66 -3.29
CA ARG A 181 20.38 -6.27 -4.28
C ARG A 181 20.67 -6.68 -5.73
N CYS A 182 21.70 -7.49 -5.97
CA CYS A 182 22.02 -7.98 -7.30
C CYS A 182 21.20 -9.21 -7.67
N THR A 183 20.99 -9.37 -8.97
CA THR A 183 20.42 -10.59 -9.56
C THR A 183 21.58 -11.44 -10.06
N VAL A 184 21.70 -12.64 -9.52
CA VAL A 184 22.80 -13.56 -9.79
C VAL A 184 22.29 -14.82 -10.46
N THR A 185 22.96 -15.24 -11.53
CA THR A 185 22.69 -16.53 -12.18
C THR A 185 23.71 -17.55 -11.74
N LEU A 186 23.22 -18.69 -11.28
CA LEU A 186 24.01 -19.89 -11.05
C LEU A 186 23.74 -20.86 -12.21
N ARG A 187 24.69 -21.06 -13.08
CA ARG A 187 24.67 -22.06 -14.13
C ARG A 187 25.21 -23.36 -13.58
N VAL A 188 24.34 -24.33 -13.40
CA VAL A 188 24.65 -25.56 -12.69
C VAL A 188 24.62 -26.75 -13.67
N ASP A 189 25.70 -27.49 -13.75
CA ASP A 189 25.68 -28.83 -14.33
C ASP A 189 25.59 -29.84 -13.19
N CYS A 190 24.42 -30.43 -13.04
CA CYS A 190 24.14 -31.34 -11.95
C CYS A 190 23.37 -32.58 -12.41
N ARG A 191 23.53 -33.63 -11.62
CA ARG A 191 22.86 -34.92 -11.85
C ARG A 191 22.38 -35.48 -10.52
N MET A 192 21.20 -36.06 -10.54
CA MET A 192 20.66 -36.83 -9.44
C MET A 192 20.58 -38.31 -9.82
N ASP A 193 21.07 -39.21 -8.95
CA ASP A 193 20.94 -40.62 -9.11
C ASP A 193 19.62 -41.08 -8.44
N GLY A 194 18.66 -41.65 -9.22
CA GLY A 194 17.39 -42.16 -8.71
C GLY A 194 16.18 -41.28 -9.02
N VAL A 195 15.15 -41.38 -8.18
CA VAL A 195 13.91 -40.56 -8.31
C VAL A 195 14.18 -39.17 -7.78
N GLY A 196 14.06 -38.16 -8.61
CA GLY A 196 14.23 -36.76 -8.24
C GLY A 196 13.06 -36.23 -7.39
N VAL A 197 13.20 -34.98 -6.95
CA VAL A 197 12.13 -34.22 -6.27
C VAL A 197 11.14 -33.61 -7.27
N ASP A 198 9.96 -33.19 -6.80
CA ASP A 198 9.02 -32.45 -7.64
C ASP A 198 9.67 -31.13 -8.14
N PRO A 199 9.87 -30.98 -9.47
CA PRO A 199 10.50 -29.77 -10.02
C PRO A 199 9.75 -28.48 -9.73
N ARG A 200 8.45 -28.53 -9.47
CA ARG A 200 7.60 -27.36 -9.21
C ARG A 200 7.74 -26.87 -7.77
N ARG A 201 8.01 -27.80 -6.85
CA ARG A 201 8.06 -27.50 -5.40
C ARG A 201 9.17 -28.34 -4.72
N PRO A 202 10.44 -28.09 -5.04
CA PRO A 202 11.53 -28.82 -4.39
C PRO A 202 11.63 -28.40 -2.90
N PRO A 203 11.83 -29.34 -1.95
CA PRO A 203 11.89 -29.06 -0.52
C PRO A 203 13.24 -28.43 -0.12
N ARG A 204 13.52 -27.24 -0.66
CA ARG A 204 14.77 -26.49 -0.43
C ARG A 204 14.53 -24.98 -0.47
N VAL A 205 15.44 -24.24 0.13
CA VAL A 205 15.46 -22.78 0.12
C VAL A 205 16.87 -22.29 -0.24
N TRP A 206 16.94 -21.24 -1.07
CA TRP A 206 18.17 -20.50 -1.28
C TRP A 206 18.25 -19.36 -0.29
N GLU A 207 19.40 -19.21 0.37
CA GLU A 207 19.63 -18.19 1.39
C GLU A 207 20.98 -17.51 1.16
N ALA A 208 21.06 -16.20 1.49
CA ALA A 208 22.27 -15.40 1.46
C ALA A 208 22.64 -14.96 2.87
N TRP A 209 23.94 -14.82 3.14
CA TRP A 209 24.40 -14.35 4.44
C TRP A 209 24.30 -12.81 4.52
N CYS A 210 23.58 -12.30 5.54
CA CYS A 210 23.29 -10.88 5.71
C CYS A 210 23.84 -10.30 7.03
N GLY A 211 25.05 -10.70 7.41
CA GLY A 211 25.73 -10.18 8.61
C GLY A 211 25.33 -10.93 9.88
N ASP A 212 24.08 -10.85 10.28
CA ASP A 212 23.60 -11.47 11.52
C ASP A 212 23.02 -12.88 11.30
N GLY A 213 22.71 -13.25 10.04
CA GLY A 213 22.10 -14.54 9.74
C GLY A 213 21.88 -14.79 8.25
N TRP A 214 21.29 -15.95 8.00
CA TRP A 214 20.89 -16.37 6.68
C TRP A 214 19.49 -15.83 6.36
N VAL A 215 19.36 -15.15 5.23
CA VAL A 215 18.10 -14.56 4.73
C VAL A 215 17.75 -15.23 3.41
N SER A 216 16.47 -15.60 3.23
CA SER A 216 15.99 -16.21 1.99
C SER A 216 16.19 -15.32 0.80
N CYS A 217 16.70 -15.89 -0.30
CA CYS A 217 16.73 -15.26 -1.61
C CYS A 217 15.43 -15.54 -2.35
N GLU A 218 14.95 -14.57 -3.10
CA GLU A 218 13.87 -14.81 -4.06
C GLU A 218 14.42 -15.56 -5.27
N VAL A 219 13.77 -16.67 -5.66
CA VAL A 219 14.12 -17.44 -6.85
C VAL A 219 13.24 -16.97 -8.00
N GLU A 220 13.82 -16.27 -8.98
CA GLU A 220 13.10 -15.82 -10.17
C GLU A 220 12.79 -17.01 -11.09
N SER A 221 13.79 -17.87 -11.30
CA SER A 221 13.64 -19.09 -12.11
C SER A 221 14.59 -20.18 -11.65
N ASP A 222 14.17 -21.43 -11.80
CA ASP A 222 14.97 -22.64 -11.56
C ASP A 222 14.76 -23.65 -12.67
N ALA A 223 15.63 -23.62 -13.68
CA ALA A 223 15.61 -24.56 -14.78
C ALA A 223 16.15 -25.96 -14.39
N THR A 224 16.81 -26.07 -13.22
CA THR A 224 17.34 -27.38 -12.74
C THR A 224 16.25 -28.25 -12.16
N GLY A 225 15.06 -27.69 -11.86
CA GLY A 225 13.95 -28.42 -11.23
C GLY A 225 14.32 -29.00 -9.86
N GLY A 226 15.05 -28.27 -9.04
CA GLY A 226 15.49 -28.72 -7.73
C GLY A 226 16.82 -29.52 -7.78
N LEU A 227 17.74 -29.14 -8.64
CA LEU A 227 19.02 -29.83 -8.88
C LEU A 227 18.86 -31.28 -9.46
N ASN A 228 17.74 -31.54 -10.13
CA ASN A 228 17.50 -32.83 -10.80
C ASN A 228 18.26 -32.94 -12.12
N ARG A 229 18.53 -31.80 -12.79
CA ARG A 229 19.14 -31.74 -14.14
C ARG A 229 19.95 -30.45 -14.31
N PRO A 230 20.84 -30.40 -15.33
CA PRO A 230 21.53 -29.12 -15.65
C PRO A 230 20.58 -28.01 -15.99
N GLY A 231 20.94 -26.79 -15.59
CA GLY A 231 20.16 -25.60 -15.86
C GLY A 231 20.65 -24.35 -15.13
N ASP A 232 20.00 -23.23 -15.41
CA ASP A 232 20.29 -21.95 -14.76
C ASP A 232 19.29 -21.72 -13.61
N ILE A 233 19.79 -21.17 -12.49
CA ILE A 233 19.01 -20.70 -11.35
C ILE A 233 19.27 -19.22 -11.22
N VAL A 234 18.22 -18.41 -11.26
CA VAL A 234 18.30 -16.95 -11.12
C VAL A 234 17.80 -16.55 -9.73
N LEU A 235 18.66 -15.89 -8.96
CA LEU A 235 18.41 -15.49 -7.59
C LEU A 235 18.48 -13.97 -7.45
N HIS A 236 17.53 -13.37 -6.72
CA HIS A 236 17.62 -12.00 -6.24
C HIS A 236 18.18 -12.00 -4.83
N LEU A 237 19.33 -11.36 -4.66
CA LEU A 237 20.02 -11.33 -3.38
C LEU A 237 19.45 -10.19 -2.51
N PRO A 238 19.25 -10.43 -1.20
CA PRO A 238 18.73 -9.44 -0.27
C PRO A 238 19.69 -8.22 -0.12
N ASP A 239 19.14 -7.10 0.31
CA ASP A 239 19.86 -5.83 0.53
C ASP A 239 21.02 -5.97 1.54
N GLY A 240 20.86 -6.85 2.53
CA GLY A 240 21.85 -7.08 3.58
C GLY A 240 22.99 -8.05 3.20
N HIS A 241 23.06 -8.56 1.97
CA HIS A 241 24.08 -9.54 1.59
C HIS A 241 25.49 -8.98 1.80
N THR A 242 26.28 -9.65 2.64
CA THR A 242 27.61 -9.21 3.05
C THR A 242 28.63 -10.34 3.01
N ALA A 243 29.91 -10.01 2.83
CA ALA A 243 30.99 -10.97 2.92
C ALA A 243 31.27 -11.36 4.38
N SER A 244 31.41 -12.65 4.63
CA SER A 244 31.76 -13.17 5.96
C SER A 244 32.78 -14.32 5.91
N LEU A 245 33.26 -14.71 7.08
CA LEU A 245 34.18 -15.85 7.23
C LEU A 245 33.37 -17.13 7.48
N LEU A 246 33.47 -18.12 6.60
CA LEU A 246 32.94 -19.45 6.78
C LEU A 246 34.04 -20.46 6.47
N GLY A 247 34.29 -21.44 7.35
CA GLY A 247 35.38 -22.39 7.17
C GLY A 247 36.77 -21.72 6.98
N ARG A 248 37.03 -20.57 7.64
CA ARG A 248 38.24 -19.75 7.50
C ARG A 248 38.44 -19.09 6.13
N ARG A 249 37.44 -19.09 5.26
CA ARG A 249 37.44 -18.43 3.94
C ARG A 249 36.47 -17.26 3.96
N LYS A 250 36.92 -16.11 3.45
CA LYS A 250 36.07 -14.92 3.32
C LYS A 250 35.42 -14.89 1.94
N ALA A 251 34.10 -14.82 1.90
CA ALA A 251 33.32 -14.75 0.66
C ALA A 251 31.94 -14.14 0.90
N GLY A 252 31.25 -13.76 -0.17
CA GLY A 252 29.80 -13.52 -0.15
C GLY A 252 29.07 -14.87 -0.21
N TRP A 253 28.57 -15.34 0.93
CA TRP A 253 28.06 -16.69 1.03
C TRP A 253 26.60 -16.83 0.65
N LEU A 254 26.31 -17.80 -0.22
CA LEU A 254 24.99 -18.32 -0.53
C LEU A 254 24.92 -19.77 -0.06
N ARG A 255 23.73 -20.27 0.27
CA ARG A 255 23.50 -21.68 0.52
C ARG A 255 22.16 -22.16 -0.05
N CYS A 256 22.14 -23.38 -0.52
CA CYS A 256 20.93 -24.12 -0.85
C CYS A 256 20.67 -25.14 0.27
N ARG A 257 19.70 -24.88 1.13
CA ARG A 257 19.41 -25.70 2.32
C ARG A 257 18.14 -26.52 2.11
N ILE A 258 18.18 -27.79 2.50
CA ILE A 258 16.99 -28.67 2.55
C ILE A 258 16.08 -28.22 3.70
N VAL A 259 14.80 -28.13 3.42
CA VAL A 259 13.72 -27.89 4.41
C VAL A 259 12.87 -29.16 4.56
N GLU A 260 12.09 -29.21 5.64
CA GLU A 260 11.11 -30.28 5.81
C GLU A 260 10.12 -30.27 4.64
N ALA A 261 9.88 -31.47 4.08
CA ALA A 261 8.91 -31.63 3.01
C ALA A 261 7.49 -31.43 3.56
N GLY A 262 6.71 -30.60 2.87
CA GLY A 262 5.30 -30.38 3.20
C GLY A 262 4.43 -31.61 2.93
N PRO A 263 3.16 -31.59 3.37
CA PRO A 263 2.22 -32.68 3.08
C PRO A 263 2.13 -32.98 1.58
N GLY A 264 2.35 -34.27 1.21
CA GLY A 264 2.32 -34.70 -0.19
C GLY A 264 3.56 -34.36 -1.05
N GLN A 265 4.55 -33.66 -0.47
CA GLN A 265 5.78 -33.28 -1.16
C GLN A 265 6.85 -34.40 -0.96
N PRO A 266 7.43 -34.98 -2.03
CA PRO A 266 8.49 -35.99 -1.90
C PRO A 266 9.79 -35.33 -1.39
N PRO A 267 10.44 -35.90 -0.34
CA PRO A 267 11.76 -35.46 0.10
C PRO A 267 12.86 -35.89 -0.90
N TYR A 268 14.06 -35.30 -0.76
CA TYR A 268 15.22 -35.80 -1.50
C TYR A 268 15.54 -37.24 -1.09
N SER A 269 15.52 -38.17 -2.05
CA SER A 269 15.86 -39.59 -1.84
C SER A 269 17.37 -39.89 -1.99
N SER A 270 18.06 -39.06 -2.77
CA SER A 270 19.51 -39.11 -2.98
C SER A 270 20.07 -37.69 -3.09
N SER A 271 21.36 -37.53 -2.82
CA SER A 271 22.01 -36.23 -2.91
C SER A 271 22.36 -35.91 -4.36
N PRO A 272 21.98 -34.74 -4.90
CA PRO A 272 22.46 -34.26 -6.19
C PRO A 272 23.99 -34.12 -6.19
N LYS A 273 24.60 -34.38 -7.36
CA LYS A 273 26.03 -34.16 -7.60
C LYS A 273 26.20 -33.00 -8.61
N VAL A 274 26.96 -32.01 -8.26
CA VAL A 274 27.29 -30.86 -9.11
C VAL A 274 28.65 -31.06 -9.72
N SER A 275 28.71 -31.15 -11.06
CA SER A 275 29.92 -31.31 -11.83
C SER A 275 30.57 -30.01 -12.27
N SER A 276 29.77 -28.99 -12.51
CA SER A 276 30.21 -27.64 -12.87
C SER A 276 29.24 -26.59 -12.30
N LEU A 277 29.77 -25.45 -11.83
CA LEU A 277 29.02 -24.34 -11.35
C LEU A 277 29.72 -23.04 -11.79
N GLU A 278 29.02 -22.26 -12.61
CA GLU A 278 29.42 -20.89 -12.95
C GLU A 278 28.47 -19.92 -12.26
N VAL A 279 29.01 -18.82 -11.74
CA VAL A 279 28.22 -17.77 -11.08
C VAL A 279 28.58 -16.42 -11.69
N TYR A 280 27.56 -15.66 -12.06
CA TYR A 280 27.73 -14.31 -12.60
C TYR A 280 26.51 -13.43 -12.32
N THR A 281 26.77 -12.13 -12.20
CA THR A 281 25.72 -11.13 -12.00
C THR A 281 25.11 -10.72 -13.34
N VAL A 282 23.78 -10.72 -13.41
CA VAL A 282 23.00 -10.36 -14.61
C VAL A 282 22.16 -9.11 -14.43
N GLY A 283 22.09 -8.55 -13.23
CA GLY A 283 21.25 -7.39 -12.97
C GLY A 283 21.21 -7.02 -11.50
N GLY A 284 20.23 -6.18 -11.14
CA GLY A 284 19.96 -5.80 -9.76
C GLY A 284 18.62 -5.09 -9.61
N THR A 285 18.14 -5.02 -8.38
CA THR A 285 16.82 -4.50 -8.03
C THR A 285 16.94 -3.36 -7.04
N THR A 286 16.19 -2.28 -7.25
CA THR A 286 16.17 -1.11 -6.34
C THR A 286 14.77 -0.52 -6.26
N GLY A 287 14.48 0.16 -5.15
CA GLY A 287 13.21 0.84 -4.95
C GLY A 287 13.02 2.02 -5.90
N ALA A 288 11.77 2.26 -6.29
CA ALA A 288 11.37 3.42 -7.07
C ALA A 288 10.04 3.98 -6.59
N VAL A 289 9.89 5.28 -6.70
CA VAL A 289 8.70 6.03 -6.28
C VAL A 289 8.11 6.73 -7.49
N GLU A 290 6.78 6.67 -7.64
CA GLU A 290 6.09 7.41 -8.70
C GLU A 290 6.35 8.91 -8.57
N GLY A 291 6.72 9.53 -9.67
CA GLY A 291 6.88 10.97 -9.76
C GLY A 291 7.92 11.36 -10.79
N GLU A 292 7.60 12.39 -11.54
CA GLU A 292 8.52 13.04 -12.47
C GLU A 292 9.41 14.01 -11.69
N GLY A 293 10.71 13.88 -11.79
CA GLY A 293 11.69 14.79 -11.17
C GLY A 293 11.66 16.16 -11.81
N ILE A 294 11.47 17.21 -11.00
CA ILE A 294 11.57 18.61 -11.42
C ILE A 294 12.86 19.18 -10.83
N PRO A 295 13.95 19.26 -11.59
CA PRO A 295 15.26 19.63 -11.03
C PRO A 295 15.32 21.07 -10.57
N ARG A 296 14.59 21.97 -11.23
CA ARG A 296 14.53 23.40 -10.91
C ARG A 296 13.22 24.00 -11.38
N ASP A 297 12.61 24.84 -10.53
CA ASP A 297 11.40 25.59 -10.82
C ASP A 297 11.57 27.03 -10.31
N GLU A 298 11.53 28.02 -11.21
CA GLU A 298 11.67 29.44 -10.86
C GLU A 298 10.32 29.98 -10.45
N LEU A 299 10.17 30.34 -9.16
CA LEU A 299 8.91 30.72 -8.57
C LEU A 299 8.58 32.22 -8.69
N GLY A 300 9.62 33.05 -8.85
CA GLY A 300 9.48 34.51 -8.95
C GLY A 300 10.51 35.27 -8.14
N VAL A 301 10.18 36.52 -7.85
CA VAL A 301 11.06 37.47 -7.15
C VAL A 301 10.38 37.94 -5.86
N SER A 302 11.16 37.99 -4.78
CA SER A 302 10.68 38.45 -3.47
C SER A 302 10.39 39.94 -3.47
N ASP A 303 9.26 40.31 -2.89
CA ASP A 303 8.86 41.71 -2.62
C ASP A 303 9.40 42.22 -1.28
N GLY A 304 10.06 41.38 -0.48
CA GLY A 304 10.59 41.75 0.82
C GLY A 304 9.56 41.78 1.95
N THR A 305 8.30 41.44 1.69
CA THR A 305 7.24 41.42 2.71
C THR A 305 7.19 40.14 3.51
N PRO A 306 6.86 40.17 4.81
CA PRO A 306 6.61 38.98 5.59
C PRO A 306 5.37 38.21 5.10
N GLY A 307 5.44 36.85 5.15
CA GLY A 307 4.31 35.99 4.82
C GLY A 307 4.02 35.88 3.31
N GLN A 308 4.92 36.35 2.44
CA GLN A 308 4.77 36.21 1.00
C GLN A 308 4.65 34.73 0.57
N THR A 309 3.91 34.49 -0.49
CA THR A 309 3.63 33.14 -1.00
C THR A 309 4.07 33.00 -2.45
N PHE A 310 4.55 31.79 -2.79
CA PHE A 310 4.88 31.41 -4.15
C PHE A 310 4.21 30.06 -4.44
N THR A 311 3.91 29.79 -5.70
CA THR A 311 3.32 28.51 -6.11
C THR A 311 4.22 27.82 -7.13
N VAL A 312 4.48 26.54 -6.96
CA VAL A 312 5.21 25.76 -7.95
C VAL A 312 4.38 25.59 -9.22
N HIS A 313 5.05 25.55 -10.38
CA HIS A 313 4.35 25.46 -11.68
C HIS A 313 3.80 24.06 -11.98
N ARG A 314 4.31 23.02 -11.31
CA ARG A 314 3.92 21.63 -11.58
C ARG A 314 3.40 20.95 -10.32
N THR A 315 2.09 20.81 -10.26
CA THR A 315 1.36 20.14 -9.18
C THR A 315 0.70 18.84 -9.69
N PRO A 316 0.29 17.92 -8.77
CA PRO A 316 0.55 17.92 -7.34
C PRO A 316 2.00 17.62 -6.99
N VAL A 317 2.45 18.09 -5.84
CA VAL A 317 3.78 17.80 -5.30
C VAL A 317 3.73 16.49 -4.51
N VAL A 318 4.65 15.58 -4.79
CA VAL A 318 4.75 14.33 -4.00
C VAL A 318 5.16 14.68 -2.57
N ALA A 319 4.41 14.15 -1.60
CA ALA A 319 4.60 14.42 -0.19
C ALA A 319 6.07 14.29 0.26
N GLY A 320 6.58 15.30 0.95
CA GLY A 320 7.95 15.35 1.46
C GLY A 320 9.05 15.47 0.40
N SER A 321 8.72 15.63 -0.88
CA SER A 321 9.73 15.79 -1.94
C SER A 321 10.27 17.22 -2.03
N LEU A 322 9.49 18.24 -1.75
CA LEU A 322 9.91 19.66 -1.72
C LEU A 322 10.42 20.02 -0.32
N ARG A 323 11.70 19.81 -0.08
CA ARG A 323 12.32 20.01 1.25
C ARG A 323 12.92 21.37 1.47
N ALA A 324 13.22 22.10 0.39
CA ALA A 324 13.91 23.38 0.48
C ALA A 324 13.68 24.26 -0.76
N VAL A 325 13.80 25.56 -0.54
CA VAL A 325 13.77 26.59 -1.57
C VAL A 325 15.06 27.40 -1.51
N ALA A 326 15.63 27.69 -2.66
CA ALA A 326 16.78 28.56 -2.77
C ALA A 326 16.34 30.01 -3.03
N VAL A 327 16.94 30.93 -2.32
CA VAL A 327 16.77 32.37 -2.53
C VAL A 327 18.14 32.91 -2.96
N GLU A 328 18.20 33.44 -4.17
CA GLU A 328 19.41 33.98 -4.78
C GLU A 328 19.41 35.51 -4.68
N THR A 329 20.44 36.04 -4.06
CA THR A 329 20.69 37.47 -3.93
C THR A 329 22.05 37.83 -4.53
N PRO A 330 22.35 39.08 -4.80
CA PRO A 330 23.71 39.49 -5.21
C PRO A 330 24.80 39.08 -4.21
N ALA A 331 24.44 38.89 -2.93
CA ALA A 331 25.35 38.44 -1.87
C ALA A 331 25.54 36.90 -1.81
N GLY A 332 24.84 36.16 -2.68
CA GLY A 332 24.93 34.70 -2.78
C GLY A 332 23.61 33.96 -2.63
N ARG A 333 23.72 32.64 -2.75
CA ARG A 333 22.57 31.70 -2.65
C ARG A 333 22.37 31.27 -1.20
N ARG A 334 21.13 31.40 -0.70
CA ARG A 334 20.71 30.95 0.64
C ARG A 334 19.58 29.94 0.51
N VAL A 335 19.51 28.96 1.42
CA VAL A 335 18.51 27.90 1.38
C VAL A 335 17.56 28.03 2.55
N TRP A 336 16.24 27.98 2.28
CA TRP A 336 15.16 27.88 3.25
C TRP A 336 14.67 26.45 3.33
N LYS A 337 14.54 25.90 4.53
CA LYS A 337 14.10 24.52 4.77
C LYS A 337 12.60 24.48 5.04
N ALA A 338 11.94 23.47 4.51
CA ALA A 338 10.54 23.21 4.82
C ALA A 338 10.39 22.71 6.26
N VAL A 339 9.44 23.30 6.98
CA VAL A 339 9.03 22.92 8.34
C VAL A 339 7.52 22.72 8.36
N PRO A 340 6.99 21.86 9.27
CA PRO A 340 5.55 21.65 9.37
C PRO A 340 4.77 22.92 9.78
N SER A 341 5.40 23.75 10.61
CA SER A 341 4.79 24.96 11.18
C SER A 341 5.86 25.96 11.53
N PHE A 342 5.50 27.27 11.55
CA PHE A 342 6.38 28.34 12.02
C PHE A 342 6.40 28.53 13.54
N ALA A 343 5.65 27.73 14.32
CA ALA A 343 5.47 27.94 15.76
C ALA A 343 6.79 28.07 16.53
N GLU A 344 7.80 27.28 16.16
CA GLU A 344 9.13 27.29 16.78
C GLU A 344 10.17 28.12 16.02
N SER A 345 9.77 28.82 14.94
CA SER A 345 10.69 29.56 14.10
C SER A 345 10.99 30.93 14.67
N GLY A 346 12.25 31.23 14.87
CA GLY A 346 12.74 32.57 15.21
C GLY A 346 12.85 33.49 13.99
N PRO A 347 13.01 34.81 14.18
CA PRO A 347 12.99 35.80 13.09
C PRO A 347 14.15 35.68 12.09
N ARG A 348 15.20 34.92 12.42
CA ARG A 348 16.37 34.68 11.56
C ARG A 348 16.40 33.31 10.93
N ASP A 349 15.48 32.42 11.32
CA ASP A 349 15.44 31.06 10.82
C ASP A 349 14.91 31.03 9.40
N ARG A 350 15.66 30.39 8.50
CA ARG A 350 15.29 30.26 7.10
C ARG A 350 14.37 29.09 6.91
N HIS A 351 13.11 29.29 7.31
CA HIS A 351 12.05 28.29 7.25
C HIS A 351 10.95 28.71 6.27
N ILE A 352 10.35 27.72 5.66
CA ILE A 352 9.14 27.83 4.83
C ILE A 352 8.16 26.75 5.23
N THR A 353 6.88 26.96 4.96
CA THR A 353 5.88 25.89 4.95
C THR A 353 5.44 25.60 3.53
N VAL A 354 5.09 24.36 3.24
CA VAL A 354 4.68 23.88 1.92
C VAL A 354 3.30 23.25 2.04
N ASP A 355 2.36 23.72 1.24
CA ASP A 355 1.11 23.02 0.97
C ASP A 355 1.31 22.15 -0.29
N GLU A 356 1.45 20.87 -0.11
CA GLU A 356 1.77 19.91 -1.18
C GLU A 356 0.60 19.70 -2.15
N VAL A 357 -0.64 19.97 -1.71
CA VAL A 357 -1.85 19.85 -2.54
C VAL A 357 -1.90 20.97 -3.56
N SER A 358 -1.80 22.21 -3.12
CA SER A 358 -1.83 23.40 -4.00
C SER A 358 -0.46 23.74 -4.59
N GLY A 359 0.63 23.19 -4.04
CA GLY A 359 2.00 23.56 -4.38
C GLY A 359 2.40 24.95 -3.84
N THR A 360 1.68 25.46 -2.84
CA THR A 360 1.94 26.78 -2.29
C THR A 360 3.03 26.74 -1.23
N ILE A 361 4.05 27.57 -1.42
CA ILE A 361 5.15 27.78 -0.49
C ILE A 361 4.91 29.11 0.22
N ARG A 362 4.93 29.10 1.56
CA ARG A 362 4.77 30.30 2.38
C ARG A 362 6.05 30.60 3.14
N PHE A 363 6.47 31.85 3.12
CA PHE A 363 7.55 32.37 3.97
C PHE A 363 7.02 32.84 5.33
N GLY A 364 7.93 33.02 6.28
CA GLY A 364 7.60 33.35 7.66
C GLY A 364 6.73 34.62 7.79
N PRO A 365 5.58 34.53 8.46
CA PRO A 365 4.68 35.67 8.66
C PRO A 365 5.14 36.56 9.80
N ALA A 366 4.69 37.86 9.76
CA ALA A 366 4.71 38.73 10.89
C ALA A 366 3.31 38.76 11.55
N VAL A 367 3.22 38.35 12.81
CA VAL A 367 1.95 38.22 13.54
C VAL A 367 1.89 39.25 14.65
N ARG A 368 0.81 40.04 14.67
CA ARG A 368 0.54 40.96 15.74
C ARG A 368 0.08 40.21 16.99
N GLN A 369 0.79 40.40 18.09
CA GLN A 369 0.48 39.80 19.38
C GLN A 369 -0.63 40.57 20.12
N PRO A 370 -1.29 39.99 21.12
CA PRO A 370 -2.32 40.66 21.92
C PRO A 370 -1.82 41.92 22.65
N ASP A 371 -0.52 42.00 22.95
CA ASP A 371 0.14 43.16 23.56
C ASP A 371 0.43 44.28 22.56
N GLY A 372 0.05 44.12 21.29
CA GLY A 372 0.27 45.10 20.22
C GLY A 372 1.65 44.98 19.54
N THR A 373 2.58 44.18 20.05
CA THR A 373 3.86 43.93 19.41
C THR A 373 3.72 43.08 18.16
N VAL A 374 4.68 43.19 17.23
CA VAL A 374 4.72 42.35 16.03
C VAL A 374 5.86 41.36 16.17
N ARG A 375 5.52 40.05 16.15
CA ARG A 375 6.49 38.96 16.18
C ARG A 375 6.69 38.41 14.79
N GLN A 376 7.95 38.36 14.34
CA GLN A 376 8.35 37.75 13.08
C GLN A 376 8.64 36.26 13.32
N TYR A 377 8.01 35.39 12.52
CA TYR A 377 8.22 33.95 12.52
C TYR A 377 8.94 33.54 11.24
N GLY A 378 10.24 33.23 11.34
CA GLY A 378 11.09 32.91 10.21
C GLY A 378 11.66 34.15 9.48
N ALA A 379 12.73 33.94 8.75
CA ALA A 379 13.39 34.99 7.99
C ALA A 379 12.56 35.40 6.77
N VAL A 380 12.64 36.67 6.42
CA VAL A 380 12.04 37.23 5.19
C VAL A 380 13.12 37.30 4.11
N PRO A 381 12.87 36.86 2.89
CA PRO A 381 13.77 37.04 1.76
C PRO A 381 13.93 38.51 1.42
N GLU A 382 15.13 38.94 1.03
CA GLU A 382 15.42 40.30 0.63
C GLU A 382 14.60 40.68 -0.61
N ILE A 383 14.21 41.96 -0.69
CA ILE A 383 13.50 42.51 -1.86
C ILE A 383 14.36 42.31 -3.12
N GLY A 384 13.76 41.88 -4.21
CA GLY A 384 14.45 41.63 -5.47
C GLY A 384 15.19 40.28 -5.52
N ALA A 385 15.19 39.48 -4.44
CA ALA A 385 15.81 38.16 -4.44
C ALA A 385 14.99 37.17 -5.28
N ARG A 386 15.67 36.38 -6.12
CA ARG A 386 15.05 35.34 -6.94
C ARG A 386 14.78 34.11 -6.10
N VAL A 387 13.55 33.60 -6.14
CA VAL A 387 13.09 32.42 -5.41
C VAL A 387 12.97 31.24 -6.36
N THR A 388 13.64 30.14 -6.03
CA THR A 388 13.68 28.93 -6.87
C THR A 388 13.41 27.69 -6.02
N ALA A 389 12.45 26.88 -6.39
CA ALA A 389 12.29 25.53 -5.86
C ALA A 389 13.24 24.58 -6.58
N GLY A 390 13.96 23.75 -5.84
CA GLY A 390 14.91 22.80 -6.40
C GLY A 390 14.59 21.38 -6.00
N GLY A 391 14.61 20.47 -6.98
CA GLY A 391 14.64 19.04 -6.72
C GLY A 391 13.37 18.48 -6.06
N TYR A 392 12.18 18.84 -6.53
CA TYR A 392 10.95 18.18 -6.09
C TYR A 392 10.41 17.21 -7.13
N ARG A 393 9.47 16.34 -6.73
CA ARG A 393 8.79 15.40 -7.63
C ARG A 393 7.33 15.79 -7.79
N ARG A 394 6.86 15.71 -9.04
CA ARG A 394 5.45 15.85 -9.40
C ARG A 394 4.85 14.47 -9.58
N GLY A 395 3.71 14.18 -8.97
CA GLY A 395 3.02 12.89 -9.10
C GLY A 395 2.17 12.57 -7.90
N GLY A 396 1.93 11.30 -7.70
CA GLY A 396 1.05 10.78 -6.66
C GLY A 396 -0.36 10.50 -7.16
N GLY A 397 -1.08 9.71 -6.39
CA GLY A 397 -2.42 9.27 -6.73
C GLY A 397 -2.51 7.80 -7.12
N ARG A 398 -3.74 7.28 -7.14
CA ARG A 398 -4.04 5.87 -7.48
C ARG A 398 -3.59 5.47 -8.86
N SER A 399 -3.45 6.44 -9.75
CA SER A 399 -3.00 6.19 -11.12
C SER A 399 -1.55 5.71 -11.21
N GLY A 400 -0.77 5.87 -10.14
CA GLY A 400 0.55 5.30 -9.99
C GLY A 400 0.57 3.81 -9.65
N ASN A 401 -0.53 3.23 -9.18
CA ASN A 401 -0.65 1.81 -8.90
C ASN A 401 -0.75 1.02 -10.22
N VAL A 402 0.38 0.78 -10.84
CA VAL A 402 0.48 0.05 -12.11
C VAL A 402 0.73 -1.43 -11.87
N ALA A 403 0.28 -2.28 -12.79
CA ALA A 403 0.48 -3.73 -12.73
C ALA A 403 1.97 -4.10 -12.86
N ALA A 404 2.32 -5.34 -12.49
CA ALA A 404 3.64 -5.89 -12.74
C ALA A 404 3.99 -5.84 -14.23
N SER A 405 5.28 -5.75 -14.53
CA SER A 405 5.86 -5.73 -15.90
C SER A 405 5.36 -4.60 -16.82
N THR A 406 4.85 -3.50 -16.24
CA THR A 406 4.40 -2.33 -17.02
C THR A 406 5.43 -1.22 -17.15
N LEU A 407 6.39 -1.14 -16.23
CA LEU A 407 7.46 -0.13 -16.21
C LEU A 407 8.68 -0.64 -16.99
N THR A 408 8.67 -0.44 -18.30
CA THR A 408 9.65 -1.05 -19.20
C THR A 408 10.47 -0.04 -20.02
N VAL A 409 10.18 1.25 -19.88
CA VAL A 409 10.80 2.30 -20.69
C VAL A 409 11.79 3.12 -19.86
N LEU A 410 13.09 2.99 -20.14
CA LEU A 410 14.12 3.92 -19.61
C LEU A 410 13.98 5.28 -20.31
N ARG A 411 13.73 6.35 -19.55
CA ARG A 411 13.66 7.72 -20.12
C ARG A 411 15.05 8.24 -20.54
N THR A 412 16.07 7.82 -19.82
CA THR A 412 17.45 8.08 -20.17
C THR A 412 18.15 6.73 -20.38
N PRO A 413 18.68 6.44 -21.56
CA PRO A 413 19.41 5.19 -21.80
C PRO A 413 20.61 5.07 -20.86
N ILE A 414 20.74 3.91 -20.22
CA ILE A 414 21.89 3.57 -19.37
C ILE A 414 22.71 2.55 -20.14
N ALA A 415 24.00 2.85 -20.30
CA ALA A 415 24.89 1.94 -20.98
C ALA A 415 24.89 0.57 -20.30
N LEU A 416 24.86 -0.51 -21.12
CA LEU A 416 24.90 -1.90 -20.65
C LEU A 416 23.61 -2.45 -20.04
N VAL A 417 22.61 -1.64 -19.75
CA VAL A 417 21.27 -2.09 -19.33
C VAL A 417 20.45 -2.41 -20.58
N SER A 418 19.97 -3.65 -20.67
CA SER A 418 19.16 -4.11 -21.80
C SER A 418 17.66 -4.03 -21.54
N ARG A 419 17.25 -4.18 -20.27
CA ARG A 419 15.84 -4.24 -19.86
C ARG A 419 15.69 -3.66 -18.47
N VAL A 420 14.54 -3.06 -18.24
CA VAL A 420 14.07 -2.67 -16.90
C VAL A 420 12.62 -3.12 -16.77
N GLU A 421 12.22 -3.57 -15.61
CA GLU A 421 10.83 -3.88 -15.30
C GLU A 421 10.53 -3.83 -13.80
N ASN A 422 9.27 -3.61 -13.47
CA ASN A 422 8.76 -3.85 -12.13
C ASN A 422 8.18 -5.27 -12.08
N ARG A 423 8.80 -6.16 -11.32
CA ARG A 423 8.35 -7.56 -11.20
C ARG A 423 7.09 -7.68 -10.32
N ILE A 424 6.93 -6.77 -9.39
CA ILE A 424 5.75 -6.67 -8.53
C ILE A 424 4.91 -5.45 -8.93
N PRO A 425 3.59 -5.47 -8.70
CA PRO A 425 2.75 -4.30 -8.93
C PRO A 425 3.20 -3.12 -8.07
N ALA A 426 3.09 -1.91 -8.61
CA ALA A 426 3.26 -0.70 -7.81
C ALA A 426 2.04 -0.47 -6.91
N SER A 427 2.28 -0.12 -5.66
CA SER A 427 1.24 0.07 -4.64
C SER A 427 1.49 1.31 -3.79
N GLY A 428 0.54 1.69 -2.94
CA GLY A 428 0.66 2.84 -2.04
C GLY A 428 0.25 4.17 -2.66
N GLY A 429 -0.09 4.21 -3.94
CA GLY A 429 -0.59 5.42 -4.60
C GLY A 429 -2.02 5.75 -4.17
N VAL A 430 -2.23 6.94 -3.59
CA VAL A 430 -3.54 7.40 -3.08
C VAL A 430 -3.79 8.83 -3.53
N ASP A 431 -5.01 9.09 -4.02
CA ASP A 431 -5.41 10.43 -4.44
C ASP A 431 -5.49 11.40 -3.26
N VAL A 432 -5.57 12.70 -3.56
CA VAL A 432 -5.83 13.75 -2.56
C VAL A 432 -7.07 13.39 -1.73
N GLU A 433 -7.01 13.65 -0.44
CA GLU A 433 -8.16 13.45 0.46
C GLU A 433 -9.34 14.31 0.03
N SER A 434 -10.55 13.73 0.01
CA SER A 434 -11.76 14.51 -0.23
C SER A 434 -12.13 15.35 1.00
N VAL A 435 -12.87 16.45 0.79
CA VAL A 435 -13.35 17.29 1.89
C VAL A 435 -14.19 16.50 2.90
N ASP A 436 -14.98 15.55 2.43
CA ASP A 436 -15.78 14.69 3.32
C ASP A 436 -14.90 13.71 4.11
N GLY A 437 -13.84 13.18 3.50
CA GLY A 437 -12.83 12.40 4.20
C GLY A 437 -12.15 13.20 5.31
N LEU A 438 -11.75 14.43 5.01
CA LEU A 438 -11.19 15.36 5.99
C LEU A 438 -12.15 15.61 7.16
N LYS A 439 -13.45 15.87 6.89
CA LYS A 439 -14.47 16.07 7.94
C LYS A 439 -14.61 14.85 8.85
N GLN A 440 -14.57 13.65 8.28
CA GLN A 440 -14.64 12.41 9.05
C GLN A 440 -13.39 12.22 9.93
N ARG A 441 -12.21 12.42 9.36
CA ARG A 441 -10.92 12.35 10.07
C ARG A 441 -10.81 13.40 11.16
N ALA A 442 -11.20 14.65 10.86
CA ALA A 442 -11.21 15.73 11.83
C ALA A 442 -12.10 15.44 13.04
N GLY A 443 -13.30 14.88 12.82
CA GLY A 443 -14.21 14.48 13.90
C GLY A 443 -13.63 13.37 14.79
N HIS A 444 -12.82 12.49 14.24
CA HIS A 444 -12.11 11.47 15.01
C HIS A 444 -10.93 12.08 15.78
N TRP A 445 -10.09 12.85 15.10
CA TRP A 445 -8.92 13.52 15.68
C TRP A 445 -9.28 14.43 16.87
N LEU A 446 -10.35 15.22 16.76
CA LEU A 446 -10.83 16.07 17.86
C LEU A 446 -11.18 15.28 19.13
N ARG A 447 -11.64 14.03 18.99
CA ARG A 447 -11.98 13.15 20.13
C ARG A 447 -10.78 12.46 20.73
N THR A 448 -9.87 11.99 19.89
CA THR A 448 -8.75 11.10 20.32
C THR A 448 -7.45 11.84 20.53
N GLN A 449 -7.25 12.98 19.82
CA GLN A 449 -5.98 13.71 19.79
C GLN A 449 -4.80 12.79 19.51
N ASP A 450 -4.97 11.90 18.50
CA ASP A 450 -4.00 10.89 18.05
C ASP A 450 -3.59 9.87 19.14
N ARG A 451 -4.43 9.63 20.15
CA ARG A 451 -4.21 8.59 21.14
C ARG A 451 -5.08 7.37 20.84
N ALA A 452 -4.47 6.18 20.85
CA ALA A 452 -5.15 4.93 20.59
C ALA A 452 -5.53 4.25 21.92
N VAL A 453 -6.80 4.34 22.32
CA VAL A 453 -7.34 3.73 23.54
C VAL A 453 -8.31 2.62 23.22
N THR A 454 -9.19 2.83 22.24
CA THR A 454 -10.19 1.84 21.79
C THR A 454 -9.74 1.15 20.52
N ALA A 455 -10.30 -0.03 20.22
CA ALA A 455 -10.06 -0.74 18.96
C ALA A 455 -10.26 0.20 17.75
N LYS A 456 -11.28 1.04 17.79
CA LYS A 456 -11.60 1.98 16.72
C LYS A 456 -10.56 3.10 16.55
N ASP A 457 -9.85 3.48 17.62
CA ASP A 457 -8.77 4.45 17.54
C ASP A 457 -7.57 3.84 16.81
N TYR A 458 -7.20 2.59 17.14
CA TYR A 458 -6.15 1.84 16.42
C TYR A 458 -6.48 1.69 14.94
N GLU A 459 -7.73 1.31 14.61
CA GLU A 459 -8.19 1.21 13.22
C GLU A 459 -8.07 2.54 12.49
N SER A 460 -8.54 3.62 13.10
CA SER A 460 -8.57 4.95 12.48
C SER A 460 -7.16 5.55 12.30
N ILE A 461 -6.28 5.40 13.27
CA ILE A 461 -4.88 5.84 13.20
C ILE A 461 -4.14 5.06 12.11
N THR A 462 -4.34 3.74 12.07
CA THR A 462 -3.73 2.89 11.04
C THR A 462 -4.26 3.24 9.65
N ALA A 463 -5.56 3.42 9.49
CA ALA A 463 -6.17 3.81 8.21
C ALA A 463 -5.73 5.21 7.74
N ALA A 464 -5.49 6.13 8.67
CA ALA A 464 -4.94 7.47 8.36
C ALA A 464 -3.48 7.41 7.88
N ALA A 465 -2.67 6.51 8.48
CA ALA A 465 -1.27 6.31 8.13
C ALA A 465 -1.11 5.50 6.83
N CYS A 466 -1.99 4.50 6.60
CA CYS A 466 -1.97 3.61 5.43
C CYS A 466 -3.24 3.85 4.59
N ARG A 467 -3.25 4.93 3.81
CA ARG A 467 -4.43 5.35 3.02
C ARG A 467 -4.76 4.41 1.85
N ASP A 468 -3.83 3.55 1.47
CA ASP A 468 -3.97 2.46 0.52
C ASP A 468 -4.55 1.18 1.16
N ALA A 469 -4.76 1.17 2.46
CA ALA A 469 -5.49 0.09 3.11
C ALA A 469 -6.95 0.04 2.62
N GLY A 470 -7.39 -1.16 2.26
CA GLY A 470 -8.77 -1.46 1.92
C GLY A 470 -9.60 -1.77 3.16
N ARG A 471 -8.96 -2.40 4.16
CA ARG A 471 -9.58 -2.76 5.44
C ARG A 471 -8.55 -2.74 6.56
N VAL A 472 -8.95 -2.23 7.69
CA VAL A 472 -8.17 -2.28 8.94
C VAL A 472 -9.09 -2.76 10.04
N GLU A 473 -8.66 -3.77 10.79
CA GLU A 473 -9.40 -4.27 11.95
C GLU A 473 -8.48 -4.47 13.15
N CYS A 474 -8.98 -4.12 14.31
CA CYS A 474 -8.28 -4.27 15.56
C CYS A 474 -8.89 -5.40 16.39
N VAL A 475 -8.09 -6.39 16.72
CA VAL A 475 -8.47 -7.54 17.55
C VAL A 475 -7.69 -7.50 18.84
N ALA A 476 -8.39 -7.40 19.97
CA ALA A 476 -7.80 -7.55 21.28
C ALA A 476 -7.74 -9.03 21.65
N GLU A 477 -6.63 -9.49 22.19
CA GLU A 477 -6.54 -10.85 22.75
C GLU A 477 -7.36 -10.92 24.04
N PRO A 478 -8.11 -12.03 24.26
CA PRO A 478 -8.89 -12.21 25.49
C PRO A 478 -8.02 -12.16 26.75
N GLU A 479 -8.57 -11.66 27.86
CA GLU A 479 -7.87 -11.62 29.16
C GLU A 479 -7.43 -13.01 29.65
N SER A 480 -8.09 -14.07 29.19
CA SER A 480 -7.73 -15.47 29.49
C SER A 480 -6.56 -16.03 28.65
N SER A 481 -6.04 -15.27 27.68
CA SER A 481 -4.93 -15.66 26.82
C SER A 481 -3.60 -15.43 27.54
N GLU A 482 -2.60 -16.29 27.29
CA GLU A 482 -1.20 -16.05 27.70
C GLU A 482 -0.62 -14.74 27.12
N ARG A 483 -1.31 -14.14 26.15
CA ARG A 483 -0.98 -12.88 25.48
C ARG A 483 -1.95 -11.75 25.83
N ALA A 484 -2.54 -11.82 27.02
CA ALA A 484 -3.41 -10.75 27.52
C ALA A 484 -2.69 -9.38 27.46
N GLY A 485 -3.39 -8.34 27.00
CA GLY A 485 -2.81 -7.02 26.78
C GLY A 485 -2.12 -6.82 25.42
N LEU A 486 -2.11 -7.83 24.54
CA LEU A 486 -1.68 -7.68 23.16
C LEU A 486 -2.87 -7.19 22.30
N VAL A 487 -2.67 -6.08 21.63
CA VAL A 487 -3.57 -5.54 20.59
C VAL A 487 -3.01 -5.92 19.23
N ARG A 488 -3.79 -6.63 18.43
CA ARG A 488 -3.41 -7.00 17.07
C ARG A 488 -4.16 -6.16 16.07
N VAL A 489 -3.43 -5.41 15.25
CA VAL A 489 -4.00 -4.64 14.14
C VAL A 489 -3.79 -5.42 12.85
N LEU A 490 -4.89 -5.79 12.20
CA LEU A 490 -4.91 -6.53 10.95
C LEU A 490 -5.15 -5.58 9.79
N LEU A 491 -4.32 -5.66 8.76
CA LEU A 491 -4.30 -4.74 7.64
C LEU A 491 -4.43 -5.50 6.33
N VAL A 492 -5.40 -5.12 5.51
CA VAL A 492 -5.60 -5.67 4.16
C VAL A 492 -5.42 -4.54 3.14
N PRO A 493 -4.51 -4.66 2.18
CA PRO A 493 -4.35 -3.68 1.11
C PRO A 493 -5.60 -3.54 0.26
N ARG A 494 -5.75 -2.41 -0.40
CA ARG A 494 -6.83 -2.16 -1.37
C ARG A 494 -6.45 -2.75 -2.72
N VAL A 495 -7.23 -3.71 -3.20
CA VAL A 495 -7.07 -4.36 -4.50
C VAL A 495 -8.17 -3.89 -5.46
N ARG A 496 -7.91 -3.86 -6.74
CA ARG A 496 -8.89 -3.43 -7.77
C ARG A 496 -9.97 -4.46 -8.02
N ASP A 497 -9.59 -5.72 -8.16
CA ASP A 497 -10.52 -6.83 -8.36
C ASP A 497 -10.05 -8.07 -7.59
N VAL A 498 -10.87 -8.54 -6.67
CA VAL A 498 -10.58 -9.72 -5.84
C VAL A 498 -10.92 -11.02 -6.58
N ARG A 499 -11.49 -10.93 -7.78
CA ARG A 499 -11.95 -12.10 -8.58
C ARG A 499 -10.86 -12.73 -9.45
N GLU A 500 -9.74 -12.06 -9.65
CA GLU A 500 -8.59 -12.61 -10.38
C GLU A 500 -7.88 -13.70 -9.57
N GLU A 501 -7.43 -14.77 -10.24
CA GLU A 501 -6.90 -15.98 -9.59
C GLU A 501 -5.70 -15.72 -8.67
N ASP A 502 -4.85 -14.76 -9.00
CA ASP A 502 -3.65 -14.39 -8.22
C ASP A 502 -3.84 -13.17 -7.32
N SER A 503 -5.05 -12.61 -7.24
CA SER A 503 -5.34 -11.41 -6.44
C SER A 503 -5.05 -11.57 -4.94
N TRP A 504 -5.00 -12.80 -4.42
CA TRP A 504 -4.67 -13.07 -3.03
C TRP A 504 -3.28 -12.56 -2.63
N ARG A 505 -2.32 -12.56 -3.57
CA ARG A 505 -0.97 -12.04 -3.32
C ARG A 505 -0.99 -10.51 -3.11
N GLU A 506 -1.87 -9.82 -3.80
CA GLU A 506 -2.07 -8.38 -3.62
C GLU A 506 -2.78 -8.03 -2.30
N LEU A 507 -3.48 -9.00 -1.68
CA LEU A 507 -4.11 -8.84 -0.37
C LEU A 507 -3.12 -9.01 0.79
N VAL A 508 -1.89 -9.42 0.53
CA VAL A 508 -0.82 -9.47 1.53
C VAL A 508 -0.18 -8.08 1.66
N PRO A 509 -0.20 -7.46 2.85
CA PRO A 509 0.39 -6.14 3.04
C PRO A 509 1.90 -6.18 2.85
N SER A 510 2.44 -5.17 2.15
CA SER A 510 3.88 -5.03 1.96
C SER A 510 4.59 -4.70 3.29
N GLU A 511 5.87 -5.04 3.38
CA GLU A 511 6.69 -4.70 4.56
C GLU A 511 6.69 -3.19 4.85
N GLN A 512 6.70 -2.36 3.80
CA GLN A 512 6.63 -0.91 3.93
C GLN A 512 5.30 -0.44 4.53
N MET A 513 4.18 -1.04 4.13
CA MET A 513 2.85 -0.76 4.67
C MET A 513 2.78 -1.16 6.14
N LEU A 514 3.26 -2.36 6.49
CA LEU A 514 3.33 -2.83 7.88
C LEU A 514 4.21 -1.93 8.76
N ALA A 515 5.39 -1.55 8.27
CA ALA A 515 6.29 -0.66 9.00
C ALA A 515 5.70 0.75 9.19
N THR A 516 4.94 1.25 8.22
CA THR A 516 4.26 2.56 8.32
C THR A 516 3.14 2.51 9.35
N ALA A 517 2.31 1.46 9.31
CA ALA A 517 1.26 1.22 10.30
C ALA A 517 1.83 1.05 11.71
N ALA A 518 2.87 0.23 11.86
CA ALA A 518 3.51 -0.02 13.15
C ALA A 518 4.06 1.26 13.78
N ARG A 519 4.74 2.11 13.01
CA ARG A 519 5.24 3.41 13.51
C ARG A 519 4.11 4.34 13.97
N ALA A 520 3.02 4.41 13.22
CA ALA A 520 1.88 5.26 13.56
C ALA A 520 1.20 4.80 14.85
N VAL A 521 0.99 3.50 15.00
CA VAL A 521 0.36 2.92 16.18
C VAL A 521 1.28 2.99 17.39
N GLU A 522 2.60 2.75 17.23
CA GLU A 522 3.59 2.86 18.31
C GLU A 522 3.64 4.28 18.89
N ALA A 523 3.52 5.31 18.05
CA ALA A 523 3.48 6.70 18.49
C ALA A 523 2.21 7.06 19.29
N ALA A 524 1.11 6.32 19.09
CA ALA A 524 -0.21 6.63 19.63
C ALA A 524 -0.64 5.72 20.79
N ARG A 525 0.01 4.56 20.98
CA ARG A 525 -0.39 3.59 21.99
C ARG A 525 -0.12 4.07 23.43
N PRO A 526 -0.94 3.68 24.42
CA PRO A 526 -0.65 3.91 25.84
C PRO A 526 0.56 3.09 26.30
N LEU A 527 1.20 3.56 27.37
CA LEU A 527 2.27 2.83 28.05
C LEU A 527 1.76 1.45 28.53
N GLY A 528 2.56 0.41 28.32
CA GLY A 528 2.25 -0.95 28.77
C GLY A 528 1.37 -1.77 27.82
N VAL A 529 0.82 -1.20 26.76
CA VAL A 529 0.11 -1.95 25.72
C VAL A 529 1.10 -2.48 24.70
N LEU A 530 1.05 -3.77 24.40
CA LEU A 530 1.82 -4.38 23.31
C LEU A 530 0.96 -4.36 22.05
N VAL A 531 1.54 -3.94 20.94
CA VAL A 531 0.84 -3.91 19.64
C VAL A 531 1.59 -4.72 18.61
N SER A 532 0.85 -5.53 17.84
CA SER A 532 1.34 -6.26 16.68
C SER A 532 0.55 -5.84 15.45
N VAL A 533 1.25 -5.52 14.35
CA VAL A 533 0.64 -5.20 13.06
C VAL A 533 0.98 -6.30 12.07
N SER A 534 -0.04 -6.88 11.43
CA SER A 534 0.14 -7.98 10.47
C SER A 534 -0.99 -8.00 9.43
N GLY A 535 -0.85 -8.82 8.39
CA GLY A 535 -1.99 -9.23 7.56
C GLY A 535 -2.84 -10.29 8.28
N PRO A 536 -4.13 -10.46 7.89
CA PRO A 536 -4.93 -11.60 8.33
C PRO A 536 -4.45 -12.88 7.67
N ALA A 537 -4.80 -14.03 8.26
CA ALA A 537 -4.74 -15.30 7.55
C ALA A 537 -5.92 -15.41 6.56
N TYR A 538 -5.75 -16.18 5.49
CA TYR A 538 -6.81 -16.41 4.52
C TYR A 538 -7.17 -17.89 4.42
N GLN A 539 -8.48 -18.17 4.31
CA GLN A 539 -9.02 -19.50 4.04
C GLN A 539 -9.71 -19.46 2.67
N GLY A 540 -9.19 -20.22 1.71
CA GLY A 540 -9.82 -20.36 0.40
C GLY A 540 -11.14 -21.10 0.47
N VAL A 541 -12.13 -20.65 -0.34
CA VAL A 541 -13.44 -21.31 -0.47
C VAL A 541 -13.83 -21.36 -1.94
N THR A 542 -14.20 -22.57 -2.40
CA THR A 542 -14.83 -22.79 -3.70
C THR A 542 -16.30 -23.13 -3.49
N VAL A 543 -17.18 -22.49 -4.22
CA VAL A 543 -18.63 -22.76 -4.24
C VAL A 543 -18.99 -23.38 -5.58
N VAL A 544 -19.74 -24.49 -5.55
CA VAL A 544 -20.33 -25.11 -6.73
C VAL A 544 -21.85 -24.99 -6.55
N ALA A 545 -22.51 -24.24 -7.42
CA ALA A 545 -23.95 -24.01 -7.36
C ALA A 545 -24.63 -24.43 -8.67
N GLU A 546 -25.84 -24.97 -8.53
CA GLU A 546 -26.77 -25.26 -9.61
C GLU A 546 -28.08 -24.50 -9.29
N VAL A 547 -28.43 -23.56 -10.18
CA VAL A 547 -29.61 -22.71 -10.02
C VAL A 547 -30.55 -22.83 -11.22
N GLU A 548 -31.85 -22.61 -10.99
CA GLU A 548 -32.85 -22.49 -12.04
C GLU A 548 -33.14 -21.01 -12.29
N ALA A 549 -33.05 -20.61 -13.56
CA ALA A 549 -33.37 -19.26 -13.98
C ALA A 549 -34.88 -19.07 -14.13
N ALA A 550 -35.39 -17.90 -13.80
CA ALA A 550 -36.75 -17.50 -14.05
C ALA A 550 -37.10 -17.58 -15.54
N LYS A 551 -38.38 -17.82 -15.84
CA LYS A 551 -38.86 -18.05 -17.20
C LYS A 551 -38.60 -16.82 -18.10
N GLY A 552 -37.76 -16.99 -19.11
CA GLY A 552 -37.38 -15.93 -20.06
C GLY A 552 -36.12 -15.14 -19.70
N ALA A 553 -35.44 -15.45 -18.59
CA ALA A 553 -34.20 -14.83 -18.22
C ALA A 553 -33.00 -15.39 -19.02
N ASP A 554 -31.98 -14.56 -19.28
CA ASP A 554 -30.73 -14.99 -19.93
C ASP A 554 -29.87 -15.76 -18.93
N ARG A 555 -29.59 -17.03 -19.23
CA ARG A 555 -28.77 -17.91 -18.38
C ARG A 555 -27.35 -17.38 -18.16
N ALA A 556 -26.76 -16.74 -19.17
CA ALA A 556 -25.41 -16.21 -19.05
C ALA A 556 -25.39 -15.04 -18.06
N GLU A 557 -26.41 -14.20 -18.13
CA GLU A 557 -26.55 -13.05 -17.24
C GLU A 557 -26.86 -13.47 -15.79
N VAL A 558 -27.76 -14.45 -15.61
CA VAL A 558 -28.05 -15.05 -14.29
C VAL A 558 -26.78 -15.67 -13.69
N LYS A 559 -26.02 -16.43 -14.49
CA LYS A 559 -24.74 -17.04 -14.07
C LYS A 559 -23.77 -15.99 -13.54
N GLU A 560 -23.52 -14.92 -14.34
CA GLU A 560 -22.62 -13.85 -13.96
C GLU A 560 -23.07 -13.09 -12.71
N ARG A 561 -24.38 -12.91 -12.54
CA ARG A 561 -24.98 -12.25 -11.38
C ARG A 561 -24.79 -13.08 -10.11
N VAL A 562 -25.04 -14.37 -10.18
CA VAL A 562 -24.82 -15.30 -9.04
C VAL A 562 -23.35 -15.39 -8.69
N LEU A 563 -22.47 -15.55 -9.69
CA LEU A 563 -21.00 -15.53 -9.47
C LEU A 563 -20.57 -14.25 -8.78
N ARG A 564 -20.99 -13.09 -9.28
CA ARG A 564 -20.67 -11.78 -8.69
C ARG A 564 -21.11 -11.70 -7.23
N SER A 565 -22.35 -12.09 -6.94
CA SER A 565 -22.90 -12.05 -5.58
C SER A 565 -22.15 -12.97 -4.61
N LEU A 566 -21.68 -14.14 -5.06
CA LEU A 566 -20.87 -15.05 -4.26
C LEU A 566 -19.48 -14.43 -3.96
N TYR A 567 -18.80 -13.84 -4.98
CA TYR A 567 -17.52 -13.16 -4.80
C TYR A 567 -17.66 -11.94 -3.87
N GLU A 568 -18.70 -11.15 -4.01
CA GLU A 568 -18.97 -10.00 -3.14
C GLU A 568 -19.26 -10.40 -1.70
N CYS A 569 -20.04 -11.48 -1.50
CA CYS A 569 -20.36 -12.00 -0.17
C CYS A 569 -19.10 -12.44 0.61
N LEU A 570 -18.19 -13.14 -0.06
CA LEU A 570 -16.98 -13.69 0.56
C LEU A 570 -15.79 -12.73 0.46
N SER A 571 -15.99 -11.51 -0.06
CA SER A 571 -14.92 -10.54 -0.20
C SER A 571 -14.26 -10.20 1.14
N PRO A 572 -12.92 -10.24 1.24
CA PRO A 572 -12.20 -9.76 2.41
C PRO A 572 -12.25 -8.22 2.54
N LEU A 573 -12.60 -7.52 1.45
CA LEU A 573 -12.67 -6.07 1.38
C LEU A 573 -14.12 -5.57 1.44
N PRO A 574 -14.36 -4.36 1.98
CA PRO A 574 -15.66 -3.71 1.93
C PRO A 574 -16.11 -3.48 0.49
N ALA A 575 -17.42 -3.57 0.25
CA ALA A 575 -17.99 -3.21 -1.04
C ALA A 575 -17.73 -1.74 -1.39
N ALA A 576 -17.46 -1.46 -2.67
CA ALA A 576 -17.27 -0.09 -3.14
C ALA A 576 -18.54 0.74 -2.90
N ALA A 577 -18.37 2.01 -2.49
CA ALA A 577 -19.49 2.92 -2.29
C ALA A 577 -20.27 3.08 -3.62
N GLY A 578 -21.52 2.66 -3.65
CA GLY A 578 -22.40 2.70 -4.83
C GLY A 578 -22.79 1.35 -5.42
N SER A 579 -22.28 0.23 -4.89
CA SER A 579 -22.83 -1.09 -5.24
C SER A 579 -24.16 -1.30 -4.52
N ASP A 580 -25.23 -1.57 -5.27
CA ASP A 580 -26.57 -1.92 -4.77
C ASP A 580 -26.61 -3.35 -4.19
N SER A 581 -25.59 -3.72 -3.42
CA SER A 581 -25.51 -5.01 -2.76
C SER A 581 -26.56 -5.06 -1.65
N GLY A 582 -27.68 -5.67 -1.95
CA GLY A 582 -28.73 -5.92 -0.98
C GLY A 582 -28.17 -6.58 0.27
N ALA A 583 -28.41 -5.98 1.45
CA ALA A 583 -28.30 -6.50 2.82
C ALA A 583 -27.10 -7.41 3.21
N GLY A 584 -26.10 -7.61 2.35
CA GLY A 584 -24.83 -8.27 2.65
C GLY A 584 -23.79 -7.22 3.01
N SER A 585 -23.26 -7.33 4.17
CA SER A 585 -22.24 -6.53 4.84
C SER A 585 -21.50 -5.49 3.98
N ARG A 586 -21.78 -4.22 4.15
CA ARG A 586 -20.99 -3.10 3.60
C ARG A 586 -19.52 -3.13 4.02
N SER A 587 -19.16 -3.99 4.96
CA SER A 587 -17.81 -4.13 5.54
C SER A 587 -17.03 -5.34 5.03
N GLY A 588 -17.52 -6.10 4.04
CA GLY A 588 -16.95 -7.40 3.64
C GLY A 588 -17.32 -8.53 4.63
N TRP A 589 -16.81 -9.73 4.42
CA TRP A 589 -17.07 -10.84 5.35
C TRP A 589 -16.48 -10.54 6.74
N PRO A 590 -17.24 -10.76 7.84
CA PRO A 590 -16.72 -10.48 9.18
C PRO A 590 -15.54 -11.38 9.55
N LEU A 591 -14.52 -10.77 10.17
CA LEU A 591 -13.33 -11.46 10.65
C LEU A 591 -13.69 -12.57 11.63
N GLY A 592 -13.09 -13.76 11.49
CA GLY A 592 -13.31 -14.90 12.39
C GLY A 592 -14.69 -15.54 12.36
N ARG A 593 -15.62 -15.03 11.54
CA ARG A 593 -16.97 -15.60 11.42
C ARG A 593 -16.95 -16.85 10.56
N ALA A 594 -17.43 -17.96 11.10
CA ALA A 594 -17.62 -19.20 10.35
C ALA A 594 -18.59 -18.99 9.17
N LEU A 595 -18.29 -19.64 8.03
CA LEU A 595 -19.17 -19.68 6.86
C LEU A 595 -20.05 -20.92 6.95
N ARG A 596 -21.36 -20.73 6.77
CA ARG A 596 -22.35 -21.80 6.72
C ARG A 596 -22.91 -21.90 5.30
N LEU A 597 -23.25 -23.11 4.89
CA LEU A 597 -23.88 -23.37 3.60
C LEU A 597 -25.17 -22.55 3.42
N SER A 598 -25.94 -22.33 4.51
CA SER A 598 -27.15 -21.49 4.52
C SER A 598 -26.88 -20.02 4.18
N ASP A 599 -25.70 -19.48 4.51
CA ASP A 599 -25.34 -18.10 4.16
C ASP A 599 -25.25 -17.96 2.63
N LEU A 600 -24.64 -18.95 1.97
CA LEU A 600 -24.49 -18.99 0.51
C LEU A 600 -25.81 -19.25 -0.22
N TYR A 601 -26.67 -20.13 0.33
CA TYR A 601 -28.03 -20.33 -0.20
C TYR A 601 -28.84 -19.01 -0.18
N ALA A 602 -28.75 -18.26 0.92
CA ALA A 602 -29.43 -16.97 1.04
C ALA A 602 -28.92 -15.93 0.04
N VAL A 603 -27.62 -15.96 -0.32
CA VAL A 603 -27.04 -15.06 -1.31
C VAL A 603 -27.50 -15.45 -2.72
N ALA A 604 -27.40 -16.72 -3.10
CA ALA A 604 -27.79 -17.20 -4.42
C ALA A 604 -29.29 -17.03 -4.70
N ALA A 605 -30.14 -17.31 -3.69
CA ALA A 605 -31.63 -17.20 -3.80
C ALA A 605 -32.12 -15.75 -3.87
N ARG A 606 -31.31 -14.76 -3.45
CA ARG A 606 -31.68 -13.34 -3.55
C ARG A 606 -31.30 -12.70 -4.88
N CYS A 607 -30.54 -13.41 -5.72
CA CYS A 607 -30.17 -12.88 -7.01
C CYS A 607 -31.41 -12.74 -7.88
N GLU A 608 -31.52 -11.62 -8.57
CA GLU A 608 -32.61 -11.36 -9.51
C GLU A 608 -32.60 -12.41 -10.62
N ASP A 609 -33.77 -12.84 -11.07
CA ASP A 609 -34.01 -13.89 -12.07
C ASP A 609 -33.53 -15.31 -11.68
N VAL A 610 -33.23 -15.56 -10.40
CA VAL A 610 -33.08 -16.91 -9.85
C VAL A 610 -34.43 -17.38 -9.27
N GLU A 611 -34.99 -18.43 -9.82
CA GLU A 611 -36.27 -19.01 -9.34
C GLU A 611 -36.02 -19.98 -8.19
N SER A 612 -35.02 -20.83 -8.33
CA SER A 612 -34.66 -21.79 -7.27
C SER A 612 -33.18 -22.11 -7.26
N VAL A 613 -32.65 -22.50 -6.09
CA VAL A 613 -31.30 -23.05 -5.93
C VAL A 613 -31.43 -24.56 -5.78
N VAL A 614 -31.10 -25.30 -6.84
CA VAL A 614 -31.27 -26.76 -6.90
C VAL A 614 -30.23 -27.47 -6.04
N LYS A 615 -28.95 -27.03 -6.16
CA LYS A 615 -27.84 -27.63 -5.43
C LYS A 615 -26.81 -26.56 -5.12
N LEU A 616 -26.25 -26.62 -3.93
CA LEU A 616 -25.13 -25.78 -3.55
C LEU A 616 -24.21 -26.56 -2.63
N GLU A 617 -22.94 -26.57 -2.98
CA GLU A 617 -21.88 -27.24 -2.22
C GLU A 617 -20.73 -26.26 -2.02
N MET A 618 -20.11 -26.29 -0.85
CA MET A 618 -18.92 -25.49 -0.56
C MET A 618 -17.75 -26.37 -0.18
N TYR A 619 -16.57 -25.98 -0.65
CA TYR A 619 -15.35 -26.72 -0.48
C TYR A 619 -14.30 -25.77 0.11
N PRO A 620 -13.68 -26.09 1.26
CA PRO A 620 -12.46 -25.43 1.66
C PRO A 620 -11.40 -25.64 0.58
N ALA A 621 -10.59 -24.64 0.30
CA ALA A 621 -9.51 -24.71 -0.69
C ALA A 621 -8.20 -24.21 -0.10
N ASP A 622 -7.10 -24.86 -0.44
CA ASP A 622 -5.76 -24.37 -0.17
C ASP A 622 -5.41 -23.24 -1.15
N ILE A 623 -5.07 -22.06 -0.63
CA ILE A 623 -4.82 -20.87 -1.44
C ILE A 623 -3.53 -21.01 -2.27
N GLY A 624 -2.52 -21.71 -1.74
CA GLY A 624 -1.22 -21.87 -2.41
C GLY A 624 -1.22 -22.93 -3.51
N THR A 625 -2.01 -24.00 -3.35
CA THR A 625 -2.07 -25.13 -4.27
C THR A 625 -3.30 -25.16 -5.15
N GLY A 626 -4.38 -24.50 -4.73
CA GLY A 626 -5.69 -24.60 -5.36
C GLY A 626 -6.40 -25.92 -5.14
N GLU A 627 -5.88 -26.79 -4.26
CA GLU A 627 -6.47 -28.11 -3.97
C GLU A 627 -7.75 -27.94 -3.15
N ARG A 628 -8.82 -28.59 -3.59
CA ARG A 628 -10.11 -28.61 -2.90
C ARG A 628 -10.14 -29.72 -1.86
N MET A 629 -10.53 -29.37 -0.65
CA MET A 629 -10.82 -30.32 0.41
C MET A 629 -12.23 -30.91 0.25
N PRO A 630 -12.62 -31.94 1.00
CA PRO A 630 -13.99 -32.47 0.97
C PRO A 630 -15.05 -31.41 1.24
N ALA A 631 -16.22 -31.57 0.61
CA ALA A 631 -17.36 -30.67 0.82
C ALA A 631 -17.76 -30.60 2.30
N SER A 632 -18.15 -29.43 2.75
CA SER A 632 -18.54 -29.18 4.13
C SER A 632 -19.74 -28.24 4.20
N ASP A 633 -20.63 -28.46 5.15
CA ASP A 633 -21.77 -27.55 5.40
C ASP A 633 -21.39 -26.34 6.26
N ARG A 634 -20.20 -26.39 6.88
CA ARG A 634 -19.66 -25.32 7.72
C ARG A 634 -18.14 -25.32 7.65
N ILE A 635 -17.58 -24.12 7.48
CA ILE A 635 -16.14 -23.88 7.54
C ILE A 635 -15.87 -22.92 8.69
N ASP A 636 -15.20 -23.41 9.73
CA ASP A 636 -14.76 -22.61 10.87
C ASP A 636 -13.39 -22.00 10.57
N ILE A 637 -13.19 -20.75 10.96
CA ILE A 637 -11.93 -20.02 10.79
C ILE A 637 -11.50 -19.39 12.12
N GLY A 638 -10.19 -19.15 12.24
CA GLY A 638 -9.63 -18.50 13.42
C GLY A 638 -10.02 -17.02 13.54
N PRO A 639 -9.87 -16.40 14.73
CA PRO A 639 -10.31 -15.03 15.00
C PRO A 639 -9.60 -13.97 14.15
N ALA A 640 -8.43 -14.28 13.58
CA ALA A 640 -7.66 -13.39 12.70
C ALA A 640 -7.64 -13.88 11.24
N THR A 641 -8.68 -14.58 10.80
CA THR A 641 -8.77 -15.19 9.46
C THR A 641 -9.95 -14.62 8.69
N LEU A 642 -9.76 -14.42 7.38
CA LEU A 642 -10.79 -14.03 6.42
C LEU A 642 -10.98 -15.11 5.36
N PHE A 643 -12.16 -15.15 4.73
CA PHE A 643 -12.37 -15.99 3.56
C PHE A 643 -11.83 -15.32 2.29
N LEU A 644 -11.41 -16.15 1.35
CA LEU A 644 -11.04 -15.76 0.00
C LEU A 644 -11.76 -16.65 -1.00
N SER A 645 -12.47 -16.05 -1.92
CA SER A 645 -13.12 -16.76 -3.02
C SER A 645 -12.10 -17.40 -3.96
N PHE A 646 -12.27 -18.69 -4.26
CA PHE A 646 -11.38 -19.42 -5.15
C PHE A 646 -12.18 -20.24 -6.17
N ARG A 647 -12.20 -19.82 -7.45
CA ARG A 647 -12.79 -20.50 -8.61
C ARG A 647 -14.20 -21.06 -8.39
N HIS A 648 -15.19 -20.17 -8.11
CA HIS A 648 -16.57 -20.59 -8.01
C HIS A 648 -17.12 -21.11 -9.34
N GLN A 649 -18.03 -22.08 -9.28
CA GLN A 649 -18.67 -22.70 -10.43
C GLN A 649 -20.18 -22.60 -10.30
N VAL A 650 -20.84 -22.02 -11.31
CA VAL A 650 -22.31 -21.89 -11.34
C VAL A 650 -22.84 -22.51 -12.63
N ALA A 651 -23.74 -23.46 -12.50
CA ALA A 651 -24.53 -24.02 -13.58
C ALA A 651 -25.95 -23.48 -13.51
N VAL A 652 -26.49 -23.01 -14.65
CA VAL A 652 -27.84 -22.46 -14.73
C VAL A 652 -28.71 -23.38 -15.62
N LYS A 653 -29.85 -23.80 -15.08
CA LYS A 653 -30.87 -24.58 -15.79
C LYS A 653 -32.11 -23.72 -16.05
N ASP A 654 -32.94 -24.10 -17.01
CA ASP A 654 -34.25 -23.49 -17.18
C ASP A 654 -35.20 -24.00 -16.10
N ALA A 655 -36.09 -23.13 -15.60
CA ALA A 655 -37.19 -23.54 -14.79
C ALA A 655 -38.05 -24.58 -15.57
N ARG A 656 -38.35 -25.68 -14.92
CA ARG A 656 -39.21 -26.75 -15.49
C ARG A 656 -40.65 -26.30 -15.73
#